data_2c1805645cfffea54278337974343a99
#
_entry.id   2c1805645cfffea54278337974343a99
#
_cell.length_a   1.000
_cell.length_b   1.000
_cell.length_c   1.000
_cell.angle_alpha   90.00
_cell.angle_beta   90.00
_cell.angle_gamma   90.00
#
_symmetry.space_group_name_H-M   'P 1'
#
loop_
_entity.id
_entity.type
_entity.pdbx_description
1 polymer ?
#
loop_
_entity_poly.entity_id
_entity_poly.type
_entity_poly.pdbx_seq_one_letter_code
_entity_poly.pdbx_strand_id
1 'polypeptide(L)'
;MASKPAVSVSISNLYPGCENVSVRSRSMMFEPSLTKGVLEVFSPVTTALSSVDDLATRAIEIQNSNINGVGDFSVWEFSGNTVYHCCYDYFVANDPTAIHLILFSLEEPYEMQLSQATYWLNTLKALTPPQHNIAFGGRLQNPLKVVLVGTHADVASLIRGPGGEFCYAKEKPLLKELRNRFGLDLQLSERLFVMDTGASNSKDIKLLRSHLLELRNTILSTCNPMSGLMERLVATLPSWRKLTGPNQLMSWQQFLCDVQEHINPLVSEDHLRGVAQQLHSMGEINLMQSETVQDVVLLDPRWLCSGVLARLLSMDTPKAIHHYRGRYRVEEIQALAPESDVEELLQVLDAMDICARDLTNPGMVDVPALIKTNGLHRSWTEEEEDHDVLVYGGVRLVPAEHLTPFPCGLFHKLQVNLCRWSHQHHTGDDAVDEPPDGDIRLWTNGVKVSQGGAEAMILLVNHGQGVEIQVRGHESERAKCYTLLDTMVTISESLLSSTLPGLLPARYYLSPQQLQEQHGPIMVYQPKDFLRAQTQGESSLSNTMGGYRESFSSILAFGCAEVYNHSRQGRDIHISQVSLLARRKLCRLLDPPDALGKDWCLLAMNLGLTQLVAKHSSNLSTTPTNESPATNTDPSPSTSPTAELLKDWSVRPDSTVGVLMGKLRELGRRDAADFLLKTSPVFRVQVEGVVGGGRAGLGGIRPHL
;
A
#
# COMPACT_ATOMS: atom_id res chain seq x y z
N MET A 1 -25.49 -22.96 19.11
CA MET A 1 -24.35 -22.07 19.44
C MET A 1 -23.83 -21.55 18.12
N ALA A 2 -23.81 -20.24 17.90
CA ALA A 2 -23.28 -19.68 16.66
C ALA A 2 -21.79 -19.99 16.55
N SER A 3 -21.33 -20.47 15.39
CA SER A 3 -19.92 -20.74 15.13
C SER A 3 -19.14 -19.43 15.04
N LYS A 4 -17.88 -19.44 15.43
CA LYS A 4 -16.97 -18.30 15.31
C LYS A 4 -16.06 -18.50 14.10
N PRO A 5 -15.60 -17.41 13.43
CA PRO A 5 -14.74 -17.53 12.27
C PRO A 5 -13.40 -18.22 12.61
N ALA A 6 -12.80 -18.86 11.61
CA ALA A 6 -11.44 -19.34 11.71
C ALA A 6 -10.47 -18.16 11.81
N VAL A 7 -9.40 -18.31 12.60
CA VAL A 7 -8.34 -17.29 12.69
C VAL A 7 -7.34 -17.55 11.59
N SER A 8 -7.02 -16.53 10.79
CA SER A 8 -6.00 -16.63 9.77
C SER A 8 -4.61 -16.28 10.30
N VAL A 9 -3.57 -16.88 9.74
CA VAL A 9 -2.17 -16.59 10.02
C VAL A 9 -1.45 -16.30 8.71
N SER A 10 -0.90 -15.10 8.58
CA SER A 10 -0.08 -14.70 7.45
C SER A 10 1.40 -14.83 7.81
N ILE A 11 2.15 -15.60 7.02
CA ILE A 11 3.58 -15.79 7.21
C ILE A 11 4.30 -15.13 6.03
N SER A 12 5.15 -14.15 6.31
CA SER A 12 5.90 -13.43 5.29
C SER A 12 7.37 -13.85 5.35
N ASN A 13 7.85 -14.43 4.26
CA ASN A 13 9.25 -14.81 4.06
C ASN A 13 10.04 -13.68 3.41
N LEU A 14 11.30 -13.55 3.79
CA LEU A 14 12.11 -12.39 3.54
C LEU A 14 13.06 -12.52 2.37
N TYR A 15 12.95 -11.63 1.38
CA TYR A 15 14.07 -10.91 0.72
C TYR A 15 13.54 -9.83 -0.21
N PRO A 16 13.63 -8.53 0.15
CA PRO A 16 13.68 -7.50 -0.87
C PRO A 16 15.11 -7.48 -1.42
N GLY A 17 15.24 -7.63 -2.74
CA GLY A 17 16.51 -7.74 -3.44
C GLY A 17 17.49 -6.63 -3.10
N CYS A 18 18.65 -7.02 -2.57
CA CYS A 18 19.87 -6.27 -2.71
C CYS A 18 20.49 -6.63 -4.06
N GLU A 19 19.95 -6.08 -5.15
CA GLU A 19 20.69 -6.00 -6.40
C GLU A 19 21.68 -4.85 -6.30
N ASN A 20 22.96 -5.19 -6.41
CA ASN A 20 24.18 -4.37 -6.47
C ASN A 20 25.00 -4.21 -5.19
N VAL A 21 25.43 -5.33 -4.64
CA VAL A 21 26.81 -5.44 -4.16
C VAL A 21 27.48 -6.51 -4.99
N SER A 22 28.44 -6.11 -5.81
CA SER A 22 29.34 -6.99 -6.53
C SER A 22 30.20 -7.75 -5.52
N VAL A 23 29.64 -8.81 -4.99
CA VAL A 23 30.38 -9.88 -4.32
C VAL A 23 30.19 -11.10 -5.17
N ARG A 24 31.31 -11.65 -5.63
CA ARG A 24 31.38 -12.90 -6.41
C ARG A 24 30.38 -13.89 -5.87
N SER A 25 29.40 -14.20 -6.69
CA SER A 25 28.34 -15.15 -6.46
C SER A 25 28.91 -16.52 -6.04
N ARG A 26 28.80 -16.84 -4.77
CA ARG A 26 28.32 -18.17 -4.45
C ARG A 26 26.80 -18.03 -4.50
N SER A 27 26.19 -18.70 -5.46
CA SER A 27 24.79 -19.01 -5.50
C SER A 27 24.38 -19.52 -4.11
N MET A 28 23.91 -18.61 -3.23
CA MET A 28 23.19 -19.02 -2.05
C MET A 28 21.79 -19.33 -2.57
N MET A 29 21.61 -20.60 -2.90
CA MET A 29 20.29 -21.18 -3.04
C MET A 29 19.55 -20.92 -1.74
N PHE A 30 18.40 -20.28 -1.83
CA PHE A 30 17.46 -20.17 -0.74
C PHE A 30 17.17 -21.56 -0.20
N GLU A 31 17.57 -21.82 1.02
CA GLU A 31 17.16 -23.06 1.65
C GLU A 31 15.68 -22.96 2.03
N PRO A 32 14.89 -23.91 1.56
CA PRO A 32 13.46 -24.02 1.87
C PRO A 32 13.14 -24.28 3.34
N SER A 33 14.18 -24.34 4.15
CA SER A 33 14.09 -24.69 5.58
C SER A 33 13.48 -23.58 6.46
N LEU A 34 13.44 -22.32 5.99
CA LEU A 34 12.94 -21.20 6.80
C LEU A 34 11.47 -21.33 7.20
N THR A 35 10.63 -21.65 6.23
CA THR A 35 9.20 -21.84 6.44
C THR A 35 8.84 -23.23 6.85
N LYS A 36 9.59 -24.24 6.41
CA LYS A 36 9.29 -25.64 6.70
C LYS A 36 9.16 -25.92 8.20
N GLY A 37 10.07 -25.42 9.02
CA GLY A 37 10.00 -25.61 10.46
C GLY A 37 8.87 -24.84 11.14
N VAL A 38 8.51 -23.65 10.63
CA VAL A 38 7.34 -22.91 11.12
C VAL A 38 6.06 -23.58 10.63
N LEU A 39 6.02 -24.08 9.39
CA LEU A 39 4.92 -24.88 8.86
C LEU A 39 4.75 -26.20 9.56
N GLU A 40 5.82 -26.84 10.05
CA GLU A 40 5.73 -28.03 10.92
C GLU A 40 5.04 -27.77 12.25
N VAL A 41 5.00 -26.51 12.71
CA VAL A 41 4.14 -26.10 13.84
C VAL A 41 2.66 -26.25 13.48
N PHE A 42 2.33 -26.05 12.19
CA PHE A 42 0.97 -26.02 11.69
C PHE A 42 0.56 -27.31 10.97
N SER A 43 1.50 -28.12 10.46
CA SER A 43 1.19 -29.35 9.76
C SER A 43 2.09 -30.50 10.21
N PRO A 44 1.52 -31.67 10.59
CA PRO A 44 2.28 -32.86 10.95
C PRO A 44 2.67 -33.74 9.74
N VAL A 45 2.33 -33.36 8.51
CA VAL A 45 2.52 -34.21 7.33
C VAL A 45 3.69 -33.74 6.49
N THR A 46 4.81 -34.49 6.56
CA THR A 46 5.95 -34.40 5.64
C THR A 46 5.59 -35.03 4.31
N THR A 47 5.32 -34.24 3.28
CA THR A 47 5.40 -34.70 1.90
C THR A 47 6.86 -34.69 1.47
N ALA A 48 7.37 -35.86 1.01
CA ALA A 48 8.72 -35.98 0.47
C ALA A 48 8.84 -35.16 -0.83
N LEU A 49 9.70 -34.14 -0.82
CA LEU A 49 9.96 -33.25 -1.96
C LEU A 49 11.14 -33.77 -2.79
N SER A 50 11.03 -33.71 -4.12
CA SER A 50 11.91 -34.41 -5.07
C SER A 50 13.04 -33.55 -5.66
N SER A 51 13.04 -32.19 -5.48
CA SER A 51 14.13 -31.32 -5.95
C SER A 51 14.23 -30.02 -5.15
N VAL A 52 15.39 -29.34 -5.20
CA VAL A 52 15.65 -28.10 -4.46
C VAL A 52 14.82 -26.92 -4.98
N ASP A 53 14.49 -26.89 -6.28
CA ASP A 53 13.67 -25.85 -6.90
C ASP A 53 12.17 -25.98 -6.52
N ASP A 54 11.75 -27.19 -6.09
CA ASP A 54 10.37 -27.43 -5.63
C ASP A 54 10.13 -26.96 -4.18
N LEU A 55 11.15 -26.48 -3.50
CA LEU A 55 11.12 -26.11 -2.08
C LEU A 55 10.85 -24.63 -1.81
N ALA A 56 10.95 -23.76 -2.84
CA ALA A 56 10.68 -22.33 -2.67
C ALA A 56 9.18 -22.06 -2.80
N THR A 57 8.61 -21.32 -1.83
CA THR A 57 7.21 -20.86 -1.89
C THR A 57 6.97 -20.06 -3.17
N ARG A 58 6.02 -20.50 -3.99
CA ARG A 58 5.64 -19.82 -5.23
C ARG A 58 4.39 -18.97 -4.99
N ALA A 59 4.52 -17.66 -5.14
CA ALA A 59 3.47 -16.69 -4.87
C ALA A 59 2.94 -16.76 -3.42
N ILE A 60 1.75 -17.34 -3.23
CA ILE A 60 1.11 -17.49 -1.93
C ILE A 60 0.62 -18.92 -1.79
N GLU A 61 1.09 -19.62 -0.77
CA GLU A 61 0.60 -20.94 -0.43
C GLU A 61 -0.42 -20.87 0.70
N ILE A 62 -1.55 -21.55 0.53
CA ILE A 62 -2.66 -21.51 1.49
C ILE A 62 -2.97 -22.93 1.95
N GLN A 63 -2.94 -23.16 3.25
CA GLN A 63 -3.29 -24.44 3.83
C GLN A 63 -4.10 -24.28 5.12
N ASN A 64 -5.07 -25.18 5.32
CA ASN A 64 -5.80 -25.28 6.56
C ASN A 64 -5.10 -26.29 7.47
N SER A 65 -4.77 -25.86 8.69
CA SER A 65 -4.02 -26.67 9.64
C SER A 65 -4.67 -26.64 11.02
N ASN A 66 -4.73 -27.81 11.65
CA ASN A 66 -5.10 -27.93 13.05
C ASN A 66 -3.84 -28.07 13.90
N ILE A 67 -3.59 -27.07 14.74
CA ILE A 67 -2.45 -27.09 15.66
C ILE A 67 -2.91 -27.73 16.97
N ASN A 68 -2.32 -28.88 17.30
CA ASN A 68 -2.64 -29.60 18.53
C ASN A 68 -2.55 -28.69 19.78
N GLY A 69 -3.67 -28.58 20.50
CA GLY A 69 -3.78 -27.74 21.70
C GLY A 69 -4.02 -26.26 21.45
N VAL A 70 -4.06 -25.80 20.19
CA VAL A 70 -4.33 -24.41 19.82
C VAL A 70 -5.63 -24.28 19.03
N GLY A 71 -5.87 -25.14 18.04
CA GLY A 71 -7.07 -25.18 17.21
C GLY A 71 -6.80 -24.99 15.73
N ASP A 72 -7.86 -24.70 14.96
CA ASP A 72 -7.82 -24.57 13.53
C ASP A 72 -7.34 -23.18 13.10
N PHE A 73 -6.49 -23.17 12.06
CA PHE A 73 -5.99 -21.97 11.37
C PHE A 73 -6.05 -22.15 9.87
N SER A 74 -6.31 -21.07 9.15
CA SER A 74 -5.96 -20.93 7.75
C SER A 74 -4.58 -20.26 7.68
N VAL A 75 -3.58 -20.96 7.17
CA VAL A 75 -2.18 -20.51 7.10
C VAL A 75 -1.89 -20.05 5.68
N TRP A 76 -1.44 -18.80 5.56
CA TRP A 76 -1.10 -18.15 4.31
C TRP A 76 0.38 -17.83 4.32
N GLU A 77 1.13 -18.49 3.47
CA GLU A 77 2.56 -18.29 3.33
C GLU A 77 2.87 -17.42 2.11
N PHE A 78 3.45 -16.27 2.33
CA PHE A 78 3.83 -15.30 1.29
C PHE A 78 5.29 -15.49 0.91
N SER A 79 5.57 -15.64 -0.39
CA SER A 79 6.94 -15.76 -0.91
C SER A 79 7.75 -14.47 -0.64
N GLY A 80 9.03 -14.62 -0.35
CA GLY A 80 9.96 -13.50 -0.27
C GLY A 80 10.40 -12.94 -1.62
N ASN A 81 10.06 -13.58 -2.73
CA ASN A 81 10.44 -13.12 -4.06
C ASN A 81 9.63 -11.90 -4.48
N THR A 82 10.33 -10.81 -4.81
CA THR A 82 9.75 -9.48 -5.09
C THR A 82 8.79 -9.45 -6.27
N VAL A 83 8.90 -10.38 -7.23
CA VAL A 83 8.00 -10.45 -8.39
C VAL A 83 6.55 -10.71 -7.97
N TYR A 84 6.34 -11.45 -6.87
CA TYR A 84 5.00 -11.72 -6.36
C TYR A 84 4.40 -10.60 -5.50
N HIS A 85 5.20 -9.59 -5.12
CA HIS A 85 4.70 -8.51 -4.26
C HIS A 85 3.62 -7.64 -4.92
N CYS A 86 3.49 -7.69 -6.25
CA CYS A 86 2.45 -6.97 -6.98
C CYS A 86 1.02 -7.46 -6.70
N CYS A 87 0.84 -8.65 -6.11
CA CYS A 87 -0.47 -9.21 -5.80
C CYS A 87 -0.80 -9.26 -4.30
N TYR A 88 0.16 -8.93 -3.41
CA TYR A 88 0.01 -9.16 -1.96
C TYR A 88 -1.03 -8.28 -1.29
N ASP A 89 -1.26 -7.06 -1.78
CA ASP A 89 -2.27 -6.14 -1.27
C ASP A 89 -3.70 -6.72 -1.32
N TYR A 90 -3.97 -7.61 -2.28
CA TYR A 90 -5.26 -8.32 -2.37
C TYR A 90 -5.46 -9.39 -1.31
N PHE A 91 -4.36 -10.00 -0.85
CA PHE A 91 -4.42 -11.18 0.00
C PHE A 91 -3.94 -10.93 1.43
N VAL A 92 -3.17 -9.88 1.67
CA VAL A 92 -2.78 -9.52 3.03
C VAL A 92 -4.02 -9.06 3.78
N ALA A 93 -4.45 -9.88 4.74
CA ALA A 93 -5.64 -9.61 5.51
C ALA A 93 -5.45 -8.34 6.38
N ASN A 94 -6.28 -7.33 6.12
CA ASN A 94 -6.40 -6.14 6.96
C ASN A 94 -7.42 -6.35 8.09
N ASP A 95 -7.80 -7.60 8.32
CA ASP A 95 -8.78 -7.99 9.33
C ASP A 95 -8.08 -8.16 10.70
N PRO A 96 -8.64 -7.62 11.79
CA PRO A 96 -8.13 -7.81 13.14
C PRO A 96 -8.18 -9.29 13.61
N THR A 97 -8.82 -10.18 12.83
CA THR A 97 -8.81 -11.64 13.08
C THR A 97 -7.53 -12.31 12.57
N ALA A 98 -6.71 -11.65 11.76
CA ALA A 98 -5.46 -12.18 11.27
C ALA A 98 -4.32 -12.00 12.28
N ILE A 99 -3.42 -12.99 12.33
CA ILE A 99 -2.14 -12.92 13.04
C ILE A 99 -1.02 -12.95 11.99
N HIS A 100 -0.20 -11.90 11.94
CA HIS A 100 0.90 -11.80 11.00
C HIS A 100 2.21 -12.27 11.66
N LEU A 101 2.85 -13.28 11.07
CA LEU A 101 4.18 -13.74 11.49
C LEU A 101 5.23 -13.17 10.54
N ILE A 102 6.17 -12.41 11.06
CA ILE A 102 7.32 -11.91 10.30
C ILE A 102 8.55 -12.72 10.69
N LEU A 103 9.09 -13.45 9.69
CA LEU A 103 10.24 -14.32 9.87
C LEU A 103 11.50 -13.63 9.31
N PHE A 104 12.63 -13.77 10.01
CA PHE A 104 13.93 -13.35 9.52
C PHE A 104 15.04 -14.27 10.08
N SER A 105 16.13 -14.42 9.31
CA SER A 105 17.26 -15.25 9.72
C SER A 105 18.15 -14.55 10.74
N LEU A 106 18.49 -15.25 11.81
CA LEU A 106 19.44 -14.78 12.84
C LEU A 106 20.90 -14.97 12.41
N GLU A 107 21.18 -15.66 11.29
CA GLU A 107 22.50 -15.72 10.67
C GLU A 107 22.91 -14.38 10.06
N GLU A 108 21.92 -13.60 9.59
CA GLU A 108 22.16 -12.32 8.94
C GLU A 108 22.69 -11.26 9.93
N PRO A 109 23.47 -10.27 9.46
CA PRO A 109 23.86 -9.13 10.29
C PRO A 109 22.64 -8.39 10.88
N TYR A 110 22.80 -7.80 12.06
CA TYR A 110 21.72 -7.10 12.77
C TYR A 110 21.00 -6.05 11.92
N GLU A 111 21.76 -5.30 11.13
CA GLU A 111 21.23 -4.26 10.23
C GLU A 111 20.32 -4.87 9.16
N MET A 112 20.64 -6.05 8.66
CA MET A 112 19.80 -6.79 7.71
C MET A 112 18.53 -7.31 8.39
N GLN A 113 18.64 -7.89 9.58
CA GLN A 113 17.50 -8.36 10.37
C GLN A 113 16.52 -7.19 10.62
N LEU A 114 17.06 -6.03 11.05
CA LEU A 114 16.27 -4.82 11.29
C LEU A 114 15.62 -4.29 9.99
N SER A 115 16.38 -4.28 8.89
CA SER A 115 15.89 -3.83 7.57
C SER A 115 14.76 -4.72 7.09
N GLN A 116 14.92 -6.02 7.16
CA GLN A 116 13.92 -7.00 6.76
C GLN A 116 12.63 -6.86 7.58
N ALA A 117 12.73 -6.88 8.91
CA ALA A 117 11.58 -6.69 9.78
C ALA A 117 10.88 -5.34 9.52
N THR A 118 11.65 -4.27 9.31
CA THR A 118 11.15 -2.93 9.00
C THR A 118 10.39 -2.91 7.67
N TYR A 119 10.89 -3.60 6.64
CA TYR A 119 10.22 -3.66 5.33
C TYR A 119 8.81 -4.24 5.44
N TRP A 120 8.66 -5.40 6.08
CA TRP A 120 7.35 -6.04 6.22
C TRP A 120 6.40 -5.28 7.13
N LEU A 121 6.91 -4.71 8.22
CA LEU A 121 6.11 -3.85 9.10
C LEU A 121 5.62 -2.60 8.38
N ASN A 122 6.46 -1.99 7.54
CA ASN A 122 6.07 -0.87 6.69
C ASN A 122 5.00 -1.30 5.67
N THR A 123 5.16 -2.45 5.04
CA THR A 123 4.18 -2.99 4.09
C THR A 123 2.83 -3.22 4.77
N LEU A 124 2.80 -3.90 5.92
CA LEU A 124 1.56 -4.09 6.70
C LEU A 124 0.93 -2.76 7.11
N LYS A 125 1.73 -1.80 7.59
CA LYS A 125 1.24 -0.46 7.94
C LYS A 125 0.67 0.26 6.72
N ALA A 126 1.34 0.19 5.56
CA ALA A 126 0.89 0.84 4.34
C ALA A 126 -0.42 0.25 3.80
N LEU A 127 -0.61 -1.06 3.92
CA LEU A 127 -1.83 -1.76 3.51
C LEU A 127 -3.00 -1.55 4.47
N THR A 128 -2.74 -1.14 5.73
CA THR A 128 -3.80 -0.98 6.74
C THR A 128 -4.65 0.26 6.47
N PRO A 129 -5.97 0.13 6.23
CA PRO A 129 -6.85 1.27 6.03
C PRO A 129 -6.89 2.19 7.26
N PRO A 130 -7.00 3.50 7.07
CA PRO A 130 -7.16 4.43 8.17
C PRO A 130 -8.51 4.24 8.87
N GLN A 131 -8.50 4.12 10.19
CA GLN A 131 -9.73 3.99 10.98
C GLN A 131 -10.29 5.37 11.35
N HIS A 132 -11.62 5.53 11.27
CA HIS A 132 -12.30 6.77 11.61
C HIS A 132 -12.28 7.08 13.11
N ASN A 133 -12.34 6.06 13.95
CA ASN A 133 -12.28 6.21 15.40
C ASN A 133 -10.83 6.31 15.86
N ILE A 134 -10.38 7.54 16.07
CA ILE A 134 -9.02 7.84 16.52
C ILE A 134 -9.01 7.88 18.05
N ALA A 135 -8.26 6.97 18.66
CA ALA A 135 -8.00 6.96 20.08
C ALA A 135 -6.92 7.99 20.46
N PHE A 136 -6.77 8.27 21.75
CA PHE A 136 -5.78 9.21 22.29
C PHE A 136 -4.38 8.97 21.71
N GLY A 137 -3.71 10.04 21.33
CA GLY A 137 -2.40 10.00 20.70
C GLY A 137 -2.37 9.35 19.32
N GLY A 138 -3.50 9.30 18.61
CA GLY A 138 -3.60 8.75 17.26
C GLY A 138 -3.43 7.23 17.19
N ARG A 139 -3.68 6.52 18.27
CA ARG A 139 -3.62 5.04 18.31
C ARG A 139 -4.79 4.43 17.55
N LEU A 140 -4.58 3.25 16.98
CA LEU A 140 -5.65 2.43 16.43
C LEU A 140 -6.36 1.69 17.57
N GLN A 141 -7.67 1.53 17.45
CA GLN A 141 -8.44 0.75 18.44
C GLN A 141 -8.19 -0.75 18.29
N ASN A 142 -8.13 -1.24 17.05
CA ASN A 142 -7.88 -2.65 16.74
C ASN A 142 -6.67 -2.77 15.79
N PRO A 143 -5.43 -2.63 16.30
CA PRO A 143 -4.24 -2.76 15.47
C PRO A 143 -4.05 -4.21 15.03
N LEU A 144 -3.44 -4.40 13.84
CA LEU A 144 -3.03 -5.72 13.36
C LEU A 144 -2.04 -6.36 14.34
N LYS A 145 -2.22 -7.65 14.62
CA LYS A 145 -1.38 -8.42 15.53
C LYS A 145 -0.19 -9.00 14.78
N VAL A 146 1.01 -8.66 15.21
CA VAL A 146 2.26 -9.07 14.55
C VAL A 146 3.16 -9.79 15.54
N VAL A 147 3.60 -10.99 15.15
CA VAL A 147 4.54 -11.82 15.89
C VAL A 147 5.87 -11.85 15.14
N LEU A 148 6.96 -11.50 15.83
CA LEU A 148 8.30 -11.51 15.26
C LEU A 148 8.99 -12.84 15.58
N VAL A 149 9.55 -13.49 14.54
CA VAL A 149 10.17 -14.81 14.64
C VAL A 149 11.57 -14.77 14.04
N GLY A 150 12.59 -15.02 14.86
CA GLY A 150 13.97 -15.21 14.42
C GLY A 150 14.26 -16.70 14.22
N THR A 151 14.61 -17.07 13.02
CA THR A 151 14.92 -18.45 12.61
C THR A 151 16.42 -18.73 12.57
N HIS A 152 16.85 -19.96 12.32
CA HIS A 152 18.26 -20.39 12.27
C HIS A 152 19.06 -20.09 13.55
N ALA A 153 18.42 -20.27 14.69
CA ALA A 153 19.10 -20.06 15.98
C ALA A 153 20.22 -21.07 16.25
N ASP A 154 20.13 -22.26 15.67
CA ASP A 154 21.14 -23.32 15.68
C ASP A 154 22.39 -22.93 14.87
N VAL A 155 22.19 -22.43 13.65
CA VAL A 155 23.26 -22.00 12.75
C VAL A 155 23.92 -20.72 13.24
N ALA A 156 23.14 -19.77 13.77
CA ALA A 156 23.65 -18.56 14.40
C ALA A 156 24.45 -18.82 15.69
N SER A 157 24.62 -20.09 16.09
CA SER A 157 25.40 -20.52 17.26
C SER A 157 24.97 -19.81 18.58
N LEU A 158 23.68 -19.60 18.75
CA LEU A 158 23.14 -18.95 19.94
C LEU A 158 23.21 -19.86 21.16
N ILE A 159 23.52 -19.27 22.30
CA ILE A 159 23.61 -19.97 23.59
C ILE A 159 22.18 -20.24 24.10
N ARG A 160 21.95 -21.45 24.61
CA ARG A 160 20.74 -21.77 25.34
C ARG A 160 20.83 -21.32 26.79
N GLY A 161 19.78 -20.67 27.26
CA GLY A 161 19.64 -20.29 28.67
C GLY A 161 19.37 -21.48 29.59
N PRO A 162 19.35 -21.26 30.90
CA PRO A 162 19.07 -22.31 31.92
C PRO A 162 17.72 -22.98 31.71
N GLY A 163 16.78 -22.29 31.09
CA GLY A 163 15.46 -22.80 30.77
C GLY A 163 15.39 -23.63 29.48
N GLY A 164 16.48 -23.71 28.70
CA GLY A 164 16.56 -24.41 27.43
C GLY A 164 16.10 -23.63 26.22
N GLU A 165 15.64 -22.37 26.38
CA GLU A 165 15.37 -21.42 25.31
C GLU A 165 16.66 -20.80 24.76
N PHE A 166 16.63 -20.38 23.47
CA PHE A 166 17.75 -19.63 22.90
C PHE A 166 17.82 -18.20 23.45
N CYS A 167 19.04 -17.73 23.74
CA CYS A 167 19.28 -16.37 24.20
C CYS A 167 19.85 -15.53 23.04
N TYR A 168 19.09 -14.53 22.59
CA TYR A 168 19.53 -13.58 21.58
C TYR A 168 19.83 -12.22 22.23
N ALA A 169 21.11 -11.85 22.28
CA ALA A 169 21.58 -10.65 22.99
C ALA A 169 21.00 -9.33 22.43
N LYS A 170 20.65 -9.31 21.14
CA LYS A 170 20.11 -8.12 20.45
C LYS A 170 18.58 -8.06 20.43
N GLU A 171 17.86 -8.96 21.09
CA GLU A 171 16.40 -8.98 21.17
C GLU A 171 15.82 -7.65 21.66
N LYS A 172 16.29 -7.19 22.82
CA LYS A 172 15.77 -5.96 23.45
C LYS A 172 15.98 -4.70 22.59
N PRO A 173 17.19 -4.44 22.04
CA PRO A 173 17.38 -3.30 21.14
C PRO A 173 16.50 -3.39 19.89
N LEU A 174 16.38 -4.57 19.26
CA LEU A 174 15.55 -4.77 18.07
C LEU A 174 14.07 -4.46 18.35
N LEU A 175 13.51 -5.07 19.39
CA LEU A 175 12.12 -4.84 19.79
C LEU A 175 11.86 -3.37 20.18
N LYS A 176 12.79 -2.72 20.88
CA LYS A 176 12.66 -1.31 21.24
C LYS A 176 12.61 -0.42 19.99
N GLU A 177 13.50 -0.66 19.04
CA GLU A 177 13.54 0.09 17.78
C GLU A 177 12.24 -0.08 16.99
N LEU A 178 11.80 -1.33 16.79
CA LEU A 178 10.58 -1.62 16.02
C LEU A 178 9.32 -1.09 16.73
N ARG A 179 9.23 -1.19 18.06
CA ARG A 179 8.09 -0.62 18.81
C ARG A 179 8.06 0.91 18.76
N ASN A 180 9.20 1.57 18.80
CA ASN A 180 9.26 3.02 18.66
C ASN A 180 8.73 3.48 17.30
N ARG A 181 8.98 2.68 16.25
CA ARG A 181 8.54 3.01 14.88
C ARG A 181 7.09 2.63 14.61
N PHE A 182 6.66 1.45 15.07
CA PHE A 182 5.40 0.83 14.65
C PHE A 182 4.37 0.61 15.76
N GLY A 183 4.74 0.75 17.03
CA GLY A 183 3.88 0.41 18.16
C GLY A 183 2.60 1.25 18.31
N LEU A 184 2.47 2.35 17.55
CA LEU A 184 1.23 3.14 17.47
C LEU A 184 0.30 2.65 16.33
N ASP A 185 0.83 1.88 15.39
CA ASP A 185 0.12 1.41 14.20
C ASP A 185 -0.18 -0.07 14.26
N LEU A 186 0.73 -0.86 14.84
CA LEU A 186 0.69 -2.32 14.89
C LEU A 186 0.86 -2.81 16.33
N GLN A 187 0.20 -3.91 16.67
CA GLN A 187 0.40 -4.60 17.94
C GLN A 187 1.53 -5.63 17.79
N LEU A 188 2.75 -5.24 18.12
CA LEU A 188 3.90 -6.14 18.08
C LEU A 188 3.94 -7.05 19.31
N SER A 189 4.35 -8.31 19.12
CA SER A 189 4.60 -9.25 20.23
C SER A 189 5.58 -8.66 21.26
N GLU A 190 5.39 -9.01 22.53
CA GLU A 190 6.24 -8.49 23.62
C GLU A 190 7.65 -9.05 23.58
N ARG A 191 7.86 -10.17 22.91
CA ARG A 191 9.12 -10.85 22.76
C ARG A 191 9.37 -11.26 21.32
N LEU A 192 10.64 -11.49 21.00
CA LEU A 192 11.07 -12.17 19.79
C LEU A 192 11.04 -13.69 20.02
N PHE A 193 10.40 -14.43 19.14
CA PHE A 193 10.44 -15.89 19.16
C PHE A 193 11.65 -16.37 18.38
N VAL A 194 12.69 -16.78 19.12
CA VAL A 194 13.96 -17.27 18.58
C VAL A 194 13.93 -18.77 18.52
N MET A 195 14.11 -19.37 17.34
CA MET A 195 13.93 -20.81 17.19
C MET A 195 14.87 -21.47 16.18
N ASP A 196 15.13 -22.74 16.43
CA ASP A 196 15.60 -23.71 15.48
C ASP A 196 14.40 -24.38 14.84
N THR A 197 14.19 -24.16 13.55
CA THR A 197 13.03 -24.68 12.81
C THR A 197 13.11 -26.18 12.53
N GLY A 198 14.27 -26.80 12.61
CA GLY A 198 14.46 -28.26 12.51
C GLY A 198 14.06 -29.05 13.78
N ALA A 199 13.85 -28.36 14.90
CA ALA A 199 13.57 -28.99 16.19
C ALA A 199 12.11 -28.87 16.60
N SER A 200 11.20 -29.63 15.96
CA SER A 200 9.72 -29.54 16.05
C SER A 200 9.13 -29.61 17.48
N ASN A 201 9.83 -30.23 18.42
CA ASN A 201 9.40 -30.35 19.83
C ASN A 201 10.18 -29.45 20.80
N SER A 202 10.90 -28.46 20.29
CA SER A 202 11.68 -27.54 21.11
C SER A 202 10.80 -26.74 22.06
N LYS A 203 11.39 -26.20 23.14
CA LYS A 203 10.73 -25.30 24.07
C LYS A 203 10.28 -24.01 23.39
N ASP A 204 11.07 -23.52 22.44
CA ASP A 204 10.82 -22.29 21.72
C ASP A 204 9.54 -22.39 20.86
N ILE A 205 9.35 -23.53 20.18
CA ILE A 205 8.10 -23.82 19.44
C ILE A 205 6.90 -23.94 20.38
N LYS A 206 7.06 -24.55 21.54
CA LYS A 206 5.97 -24.62 22.54
C LYS A 206 5.57 -23.23 23.04
N LEU A 207 6.54 -22.32 23.22
CA LEU A 207 6.28 -20.94 23.62
C LEU A 207 5.52 -20.16 22.50
N LEU A 208 5.92 -20.34 21.24
CA LEU A 208 5.19 -19.75 20.12
C LEU A 208 3.74 -20.29 20.07
N ARG A 209 3.54 -21.60 20.20
CA ARG A 209 2.19 -22.20 20.24
C ARG A 209 1.34 -21.62 21.37
N SER A 210 1.89 -21.47 22.58
CA SER A 210 1.17 -20.87 23.70
C SER A 210 0.75 -19.42 23.41
N HIS A 211 1.65 -18.64 22.80
CA HIS A 211 1.36 -17.26 22.42
C HIS A 211 0.29 -17.18 21.31
N LEU A 212 0.35 -18.05 20.31
CA LEU A 212 -0.68 -18.13 19.26
C LEU A 212 -2.05 -18.52 19.85
N LEU A 213 -2.08 -19.41 20.86
CA LEU A 213 -3.31 -19.75 21.58
C LEU A 213 -3.90 -18.53 22.31
N GLU A 214 -3.07 -17.74 22.99
CA GLU A 214 -3.50 -16.52 23.66
C GLU A 214 -4.06 -15.49 22.67
N LEU A 215 -3.37 -15.25 21.58
CA LEU A 215 -3.82 -14.33 20.52
C LEU A 215 -5.13 -14.83 19.90
N ARG A 216 -5.23 -16.12 19.57
CA ARG A 216 -6.45 -16.73 19.04
C ARG A 216 -7.63 -16.56 20.00
N ASN A 217 -7.44 -16.85 21.28
CA ASN A 217 -8.48 -16.68 22.28
C ASN A 217 -8.93 -15.22 22.42
N THR A 218 -7.98 -14.30 22.39
CA THR A 218 -8.27 -12.86 22.41
C THR A 218 -9.10 -12.46 21.18
N ILE A 219 -8.70 -12.88 19.97
CA ILE A 219 -9.45 -12.63 18.74
C ILE A 219 -10.87 -13.18 18.86
N LEU A 220 -11.00 -14.47 19.20
CA LEU A 220 -12.30 -15.12 19.30
C LEU A 220 -13.21 -14.52 20.39
N SER A 221 -12.63 -13.90 21.43
CA SER A 221 -13.42 -13.20 22.46
C SER A 221 -13.98 -11.86 21.99
N THR A 222 -13.25 -11.20 21.07
CA THR A 222 -13.62 -9.87 20.54
C THR A 222 -14.43 -9.94 19.25
N CYS A 223 -14.35 -11.05 18.50
CA CYS A 223 -15.11 -11.23 17.27
C CYS A 223 -16.60 -11.45 17.53
N ASN A 224 -17.41 -10.77 16.72
CA ASN A 224 -18.84 -11.07 16.68
C ASN A 224 -19.07 -12.49 16.13
N PRO A 225 -20.11 -13.20 16.61
CA PRO A 225 -20.49 -14.47 16.02
C PRO A 225 -20.90 -14.29 14.56
N MET A 226 -20.60 -15.29 13.70
CA MET A 226 -21.03 -15.27 12.32
C MET A 226 -22.56 -15.23 12.21
N SER A 227 -23.07 -14.49 11.23
CA SER A 227 -24.48 -14.55 10.90
C SER A 227 -24.88 -15.93 10.37
N GLY A 228 -26.13 -16.33 10.53
CA GLY A 228 -26.58 -17.64 10.04
C GLY A 228 -26.44 -17.82 8.54
N LEU A 229 -26.52 -16.72 7.74
CA LEU A 229 -26.25 -16.74 6.32
C LEU A 229 -24.78 -17.04 6.04
N MET A 230 -23.88 -16.36 6.71
CA MET A 230 -22.45 -16.53 6.58
C MET A 230 -21.99 -17.95 6.99
N GLU A 231 -22.54 -18.48 8.08
CA GLU A 231 -22.27 -19.84 8.54
C GLU A 231 -22.69 -20.90 7.50
N ARG A 232 -23.88 -20.73 6.90
CA ARG A 232 -24.37 -21.61 5.83
C ARG A 232 -23.53 -21.50 4.57
N LEU A 233 -23.11 -20.28 4.18
CA LEU A 233 -22.23 -20.07 3.03
C LEU A 233 -20.92 -20.81 3.22
N VAL A 234 -20.21 -20.58 4.35
CA VAL A 234 -18.95 -21.27 4.66
C VAL A 234 -19.10 -22.80 4.62
N ALA A 235 -20.22 -23.33 5.15
CA ALA A 235 -20.50 -24.76 5.10
C ALA A 235 -20.76 -25.29 3.67
N THR A 236 -21.28 -24.44 2.77
CA THR A 236 -21.64 -24.83 1.39
C THR A 236 -20.47 -24.68 0.43
N LEU A 237 -19.56 -23.70 0.63
CA LEU A 237 -18.42 -23.43 -0.23
C LEU A 237 -17.61 -24.68 -0.65
N PRO A 238 -17.26 -25.65 0.23
CA PRO A 238 -16.54 -26.85 -0.16
C PRO A 238 -17.27 -27.70 -1.20
N SER A 239 -18.59 -27.72 -1.16
CA SER A 239 -19.41 -28.43 -2.16
C SER A 239 -19.44 -27.67 -3.49
N TRP A 240 -19.58 -26.36 -3.46
CA TRP A 240 -19.55 -25.53 -4.66
C TRP A 240 -18.18 -25.59 -5.34
N ARG A 241 -17.06 -25.49 -4.60
CA ARG A 241 -15.72 -25.66 -5.13
C ARG A 241 -15.49 -27.00 -5.86
N LYS A 242 -16.17 -28.06 -5.41
CA LYS A 242 -16.13 -29.37 -6.08
C LYS A 242 -17.01 -29.41 -7.34
N LEU A 243 -18.16 -28.73 -7.31
CA LEU A 243 -19.10 -28.71 -8.44
C LEU A 243 -18.57 -27.84 -9.60
N THR A 244 -17.93 -26.70 -9.30
CA THR A 244 -17.30 -25.86 -10.31
C THR A 244 -16.05 -26.49 -10.91
N GLY A 245 -15.50 -27.51 -10.27
CA GLY A 245 -14.32 -28.25 -10.77
C GLY A 245 -13.07 -27.37 -10.86
N PRO A 246 -12.37 -27.36 -11.99
CA PRO A 246 -11.15 -26.59 -12.16
C PRO A 246 -11.35 -25.09 -12.36
N ASN A 247 -12.54 -24.67 -12.82
CA ASN A 247 -12.90 -23.25 -12.89
C ASN A 247 -13.49 -22.79 -11.56
N GLN A 248 -12.78 -21.97 -10.81
CA GLN A 248 -13.20 -21.47 -9.51
C GLN A 248 -13.81 -20.05 -9.59
N LEU A 249 -14.02 -19.53 -10.80
CA LEU A 249 -14.60 -18.22 -11.03
C LEU A 249 -16.12 -18.32 -11.19
N MET A 250 -16.82 -17.31 -10.70
CA MET A 250 -18.29 -17.20 -10.79
C MET A 250 -18.65 -15.72 -10.90
N SER A 251 -19.57 -15.38 -11.83
CA SER A 251 -20.08 -14.02 -11.89
C SER A 251 -20.88 -13.67 -10.63
N TRP A 252 -20.91 -12.39 -10.25
CA TRP A 252 -21.72 -11.94 -9.10
C TRP A 252 -23.19 -12.34 -9.21
N GLN A 253 -23.75 -12.27 -10.42
CA GLN A 253 -25.16 -12.62 -10.65
C GLN A 253 -25.40 -14.12 -10.42
N GLN A 254 -24.50 -14.97 -10.90
CA GLN A 254 -24.60 -16.41 -10.66
C GLN A 254 -24.46 -16.71 -9.15
N PHE A 255 -23.51 -16.07 -8.46
CA PHE A 255 -23.35 -16.23 -7.01
C PHE A 255 -24.60 -15.82 -6.25
N LEU A 256 -25.23 -14.69 -6.63
CA LEU A 256 -26.49 -14.23 -6.02
C LEU A 256 -27.64 -15.24 -6.26
N CYS A 257 -27.79 -15.72 -7.50
CA CYS A 257 -28.80 -16.71 -7.84
C CYS A 257 -28.63 -18.02 -7.06
N ASP A 258 -27.39 -18.54 -7.00
CA ASP A 258 -27.09 -19.77 -6.29
C ASP A 258 -27.34 -19.66 -4.78
N VAL A 259 -27.03 -18.51 -4.18
CA VAL A 259 -27.34 -18.23 -2.77
C VAL A 259 -28.85 -18.14 -2.53
N GLN A 260 -29.59 -17.49 -3.43
CA GLN A 260 -31.05 -17.38 -3.32
C GLN A 260 -31.73 -18.75 -3.51
N GLU A 261 -31.24 -19.56 -4.43
CA GLU A 261 -31.84 -20.88 -4.69
C GLU A 261 -31.52 -21.90 -3.58
N HIS A 262 -30.27 -21.95 -3.13
CA HIS A 262 -29.83 -23.07 -2.28
C HIS A 262 -29.70 -22.72 -0.79
N ILE A 263 -29.61 -21.43 -0.41
CA ILE A 263 -29.33 -21.02 0.97
C ILE A 263 -30.44 -20.16 1.56
N ASN A 264 -30.78 -19.02 0.92
CA ASN A 264 -31.79 -18.10 1.42
C ASN A 264 -32.47 -17.33 0.28
N PRO A 265 -33.70 -17.71 -0.11
CA PRO A 265 -34.43 -17.07 -1.21
C PRO A 265 -34.78 -15.60 -0.97
N LEU A 266 -34.71 -15.12 0.27
CA LEU A 266 -35.06 -13.75 0.66
C LEU A 266 -33.85 -12.84 0.85
N VAL A 267 -32.64 -13.29 0.52
CA VAL A 267 -31.45 -12.45 0.68
C VAL A 267 -31.45 -11.30 -0.34
N SER A 268 -31.29 -10.07 0.15
CA SER A 268 -31.08 -8.91 -0.72
C SER A 268 -29.63 -8.86 -1.21
N GLU A 269 -29.42 -8.26 -2.38
CA GLU A 269 -28.09 -8.10 -2.95
C GLU A 269 -27.15 -7.33 -2.01
N ASP A 270 -27.59 -6.20 -1.43
CA ASP A 270 -26.79 -5.39 -0.52
C ASP A 270 -26.34 -6.19 0.73
N HIS A 271 -27.25 -7.01 1.28
CA HIS A 271 -26.92 -7.85 2.42
C HIS A 271 -25.87 -8.92 2.04
N LEU A 272 -26.06 -9.55 0.87
CA LEU A 272 -25.11 -10.55 0.37
C LEU A 272 -23.74 -9.92 0.06
N ARG A 273 -23.70 -8.70 -0.50
CA ARG A 273 -22.43 -7.95 -0.72
C ARG A 273 -21.68 -7.74 0.60
N GLY A 274 -22.38 -7.34 1.65
CA GLY A 274 -21.77 -7.18 2.97
C GLY A 274 -21.21 -8.49 3.53
N VAL A 275 -21.93 -9.60 3.33
CA VAL A 275 -21.46 -10.94 3.74
C VAL A 275 -20.26 -11.40 2.87
N ALA A 276 -20.31 -11.17 1.56
CA ALA A 276 -19.23 -11.52 0.64
C ALA A 276 -17.93 -10.74 0.96
N GLN A 277 -18.02 -9.45 1.33
CA GLN A 277 -16.88 -8.67 1.80
C GLN A 277 -16.30 -9.23 3.10
N GLN A 278 -17.14 -9.69 4.04
CA GLN A 278 -16.65 -10.34 5.25
C GLN A 278 -15.97 -11.69 4.94
N LEU A 279 -16.53 -12.49 4.03
CA LEU A 279 -15.91 -13.74 3.57
C LEU A 279 -14.60 -13.49 2.83
N HIS A 280 -14.49 -12.39 2.08
CA HIS A 280 -13.26 -11.95 1.44
C HIS A 280 -12.19 -11.60 2.48
N SER A 281 -12.51 -10.79 3.48
CA SER A 281 -11.55 -10.45 4.55
C SER A 281 -11.13 -11.66 5.39
N MET A 282 -11.95 -12.69 5.49
CA MET A 282 -11.60 -13.97 6.13
C MET A 282 -10.76 -14.89 5.24
N GLY A 283 -10.61 -14.57 3.95
CA GLY A 283 -9.90 -15.40 2.99
C GLY A 283 -10.66 -16.67 2.56
N GLU A 284 -11.96 -16.73 2.77
CA GLU A 284 -12.79 -17.86 2.31
C GLU A 284 -13.12 -17.76 0.83
N ILE A 285 -13.35 -16.56 0.32
CA ILE A 285 -13.54 -16.24 -1.10
C ILE A 285 -12.76 -14.97 -1.45
N ASN A 286 -12.60 -14.66 -2.74
CA ASN A 286 -12.20 -13.32 -3.15
C ASN A 286 -13.31 -12.67 -3.98
N LEU A 287 -13.72 -11.46 -3.58
CA LEU A 287 -14.64 -10.63 -4.34
C LEU A 287 -13.82 -9.63 -5.15
N MET A 288 -13.81 -9.80 -6.47
CA MET A 288 -13.12 -8.91 -7.41
C MET A 288 -14.14 -7.91 -7.93
N GLN A 289 -13.96 -6.65 -7.51
CA GLN A 289 -14.82 -5.55 -7.96
C GLN A 289 -14.14 -4.85 -9.14
N SER A 290 -14.91 -4.60 -10.18
CA SER A 290 -14.44 -3.89 -11.37
C SER A 290 -15.34 -2.67 -11.63
N GLU A 291 -14.74 -1.53 -11.93
CA GLU A 291 -15.50 -0.32 -12.32
C GLU A 291 -16.08 -0.42 -13.75
N THR A 292 -15.48 -1.29 -14.58
CA THR A 292 -15.77 -1.35 -16.03
C THR A 292 -16.51 -2.60 -16.45
N VAL A 293 -16.50 -3.66 -15.61
CA VAL A 293 -17.04 -4.97 -15.93
C VAL A 293 -17.82 -5.53 -14.74
N GLN A 294 -18.52 -6.64 -14.93
CA GLN A 294 -19.29 -7.32 -13.89
C GLN A 294 -18.35 -7.85 -12.78
N ASP A 295 -18.75 -7.70 -11.51
CA ASP A 295 -18.01 -8.25 -10.38
C ASP A 295 -17.90 -9.78 -10.49
N VAL A 296 -16.75 -10.32 -10.08
CA VAL A 296 -16.43 -11.75 -10.10
C VAL A 296 -16.16 -12.24 -8.68
N VAL A 297 -16.70 -13.40 -8.35
CA VAL A 297 -16.44 -14.11 -7.10
C VAL A 297 -15.51 -15.29 -7.38
N LEU A 298 -14.35 -15.29 -6.74
CA LEU A 298 -13.44 -16.43 -6.74
C LEU A 298 -13.76 -17.31 -5.53
N LEU A 299 -14.21 -18.53 -5.79
CA LEU A 299 -14.64 -19.45 -4.74
C LEU A 299 -13.48 -20.08 -3.94
N ASP A 300 -12.33 -20.31 -4.57
CA ASP A 300 -11.14 -20.85 -3.91
C ASP A 300 -9.91 -19.98 -4.17
N PRO A 301 -9.45 -19.19 -3.19
CA PRO A 301 -8.23 -18.39 -3.33
C PRO A 301 -6.98 -19.21 -3.69
N ARG A 302 -6.90 -20.47 -3.31
CA ARG A 302 -5.75 -21.35 -3.63
C ARG A 302 -5.59 -21.56 -5.13
N TRP A 303 -6.69 -21.68 -5.86
CA TRP A 303 -6.66 -21.82 -7.30
C TRP A 303 -5.95 -20.64 -7.98
N LEU A 304 -6.27 -19.41 -7.55
CA LEU A 304 -5.63 -18.21 -8.10
C LEU A 304 -4.18 -18.09 -7.62
N CYS A 305 -3.92 -18.22 -6.34
CA CYS A 305 -2.60 -17.99 -5.74
C CYS A 305 -1.56 -19.01 -6.23
N SER A 306 -1.82 -20.31 -6.00
CA SER A 306 -0.86 -21.38 -6.32
C SER A 306 -1.02 -21.89 -7.75
N GLY A 307 -2.21 -21.76 -8.32
CA GLY A 307 -2.52 -22.23 -9.69
C GLY A 307 -2.13 -21.22 -10.75
N VAL A 308 -2.70 -20.03 -10.73
CA VAL A 308 -2.56 -19.04 -11.80
C VAL A 308 -1.36 -18.10 -11.55
N LEU A 309 -1.37 -17.37 -10.42
CA LEU A 309 -0.35 -16.36 -10.14
C LEU A 309 1.04 -16.94 -9.99
N ALA A 310 1.16 -18.10 -9.33
CA ALA A 310 2.43 -18.79 -9.20
C ALA A 310 3.04 -19.16 -10.56
N ARG A 311 2.21 -19.58 -11.52
CA ARG A 311 2.65 -19.90 -12.88
C ARG A 311 2.90 -18.68 -13.74
N LEU A 312 2.01 -17.70 -13.70
CA LEU A 312 2.15 -16.46 -14.47
C LEU A 312 3.43 -15.72 -14.09
N LEU A 313 3.62 -15.46 -12.81
CA LEU A 313 4.74 -14.65 -12.33
C LEU A 313 6.08 -15.43 -12.28
N SER A 314 6.06 -16.76 -12.43
CA SER A 314 7.26 -17.58 -12.57
C SER A 314 7.69 -17.82 -14.04
N MET A 315 7.09 -17.15 -15.01
CA MET A 315 7.49 -17.21 -16.42
C MET A 315 8.86 -16.55 -16.65
N ASP A 316 9.91 -17.17 -16.12
CA ASP A 316 11.24 -16.57 -16.03
C ASP A 316 12.01 -16.49 -17.33
N THR A 317 11.74 -17.37 -18.28
CA THR A 317 12.46 -17.42 -19.56
C THR A 317 11.63 -16.82 -20.69
N PRO A 318 11.99 -15.60 -21.15
CA PRO A 318 11.35 -15.06 -22.33
C PRO A 318 11.56 -15.96 -23.54
N LYS A 319 10.46 -16.49 -24.08
CA LYS A 319 10.49 -17.33 -25.30
C LYS A 319 10.45 -16.53 -26.59
N ALA A 320 10.02 -15.28 -26.51
CA ALA A 320 9.90 -14.38 -27.63
C ALA A 320 10.37 -12.96 -27.25
N ILE A 321 10.69 -12.13 -28.25
CA ILE A 321 11.21 -10.77 -28.02
C ILE A 321 10.19 -9.88 -27.26
N HIS A 322 8.90 -10.05 -27.53
CA HIS A 322 7.84 -9.29 -26.85
C HIS A 322 7.73 -9.61 -25.35
N HIS A 323 8.14 -10.80 -24.90
CA HIS A 323 8.15 -11.16 -23.47
C HIS A 323 9.14 -10.32 -22.66
N TYR A 324 10.28 -9.86 -23.26
CA TYR A 324 11.20 -8.94 -22.56
C TYR A 324 10.55 -7.59 -22.22
N ARG A 325 9.52 -7.19 -23.00
CA ARG A 325 8.73 -5.98 -22.77
C ARG A 325 7.51 -6.23 -21.87
N GLY A 326 7.34 -7.44 -21.35
CA GLY A 326 6.19 -7.82 -20.52
C GLY A 326 4.90 -8.02 -21.32
N ARG A 327 4.97 -8.20 -22.64
CA ARG A 327 3.79 -8.42 -23.49
C ARG A 327 3.61 -9.91 -23.75
N TYR A 328 2.39 -10.38 -23.62
CA TYR A 328 1.99 -11.78 -23.78
C TYR A 328 0.76 -11.88 -24.67
N ARG A 329 0.61 -13.00 -25.37
CA ARG A 329 -0.61 -13.28 -26.11
C ARG A 329 -1.69 -13.78 -25.14
N VAL A 330 -2.96 -13.48 -25.47
CA VAL A 330 -4.11 -13.96 -24.68
C VAL A 330 -4.10 -15.50 -24.57
N GLU A 331 -3.71 -16.22 -25.64
CA GLU A 331 -3.61 -17.69 -25.62
C GLU A 331 -2.53 -18.21 -24.63
N GLU A 332 -1.46 -17.44 -24.41
CA GLU A 332 -0.42 -17.79 -23.43
C GLU A 332 -0.95 -17.63 -22.00
N ILE A 333 -1.79 -16.64 -21.74
CA ILE A 333 -2.48 -16.48 -20.45
C ILE A 333 -3.54 -17.58 -20.28
N GLN A 334 -4.32 -17.87 -21.33
CA GLN A 334 -5.31 -18.96 -21.31
C GLN A 334 -4.67 -20.31 -20.96
N ALA A 335 -3.45 -20.57 -21.43
CA ALA A 335 -2.73 -21.82 -21.15
C ALA A 335 -2.39 -22.01 -19.66
N LEU A 336 -2.48 -20.97 -18.83
CA LEU A 336 -2.29 -21.07 -17.37
C LEU A 336 -3.50 -21.73 -16.69
N ALA A 337 -4.69 -21.50 -17.22
CA ALA A 337 -5.94 -22.04 -16.71
C ALA A 337 -6.85 -22.44 -17.90
N PRO A 338 -6.54 -23.55 -18.59
CA PRO A 338 -7.21 -23.90 -19.85
C PRO A 338 -8.69 -24.28 -19.70
N GLU A 339 -9.12 -24.60 -18.49
CA GLU A 339 -10.51 -24.94 -18.15
C GLU A 339 -11.38 -23.72 -17.82
N SER A 340 -10.76 -22.54 -17.66
CA SER A 340 -11.47 -21.29 -17.33
C SER A 340 -11.75 -20.48 -18.58
N ASP A 341 -12.76 -19.62 -18.54
CA ASP A 341 -12.96 -18.62 -19.58
C ASP A 341 -11.83 -17.58 -19.50
N VAL A 342 -11.18 -17.32 -20.62
CA VAL A 342 -10.05 -16.37 -20.67
C VAL A 342 -10.48 -14.95 -20.33
N GLU A 343 -11.71 -14.57 -20.70
CA GLU A 343 -12.24 -13.25 -20.43
C GLU A 343 -12.43 -13.05 -18.93
N GLU A 344 -13.01 -14.03 -18.23
CA GLU A 344 -13.15 -13.99 -16.76
C GLU A 344 -11.77 -13.97 -16.07
N LEU A 345 -10.82 -14.77 -16.56
CA LEU A 345 -9.46 -14.78 -16.03
C LEU A 345 -8.76 -13.43 -16.19
N LEU A 346 -8.84 -12.85 -17.38
CA LEU A 346 -8.28 -11.52 -17.64
C LEU A 346 -8.95 -10.42 -16.81
N GLN A 347 -10.26 -10.52 -16.57
CA GLN A 347 -10.98 -9.60 -15.67
C GLN A 347 -10.43 -9.66 -14.24
N VAL A 348 -10.15 -10.86 -13.74
CA VAL A 348 -9.55 -11.03 -12.41
C VAL A 348 -8.15 -10.43 -12.34
N LEU A 349 -7.29 -10.72 -13.31
CA LEU A 349 -5.93 -10.18 -13.36
C LEU A 349 -5.91 -8.66 -13.56
N ASP A 350 -6.85 -8.14 -14.34
CA ASP A 350 -7.04 -6.69 -14.54
C ASP A 350 -7.52 -6.02 -13.25
N ALA A 351 -8.52 -6.57 -12.58
CA ALA A 351 -9.02 -6.06 -11.29
C ALA A 351 -7.96 -6.04 -10.18
N MET A 352 -6.96 -6.92 -10.27
CA MET A 352 -5.80 -6.96 -9.36
C MET A 352 -4.66 -6.02 -9.75
N ASP A 353 -4.79 -5.26 -10.83
CA ASP A 353 -3.70 -4.46 -11.41
C ASP A 353 -2.44 -5.27 -11.75
N ILE A 354 -2.60 -6.50 -12.20
CA ILE A 354 -1.49 -7.37 -12.63
C ILE A 354 -1.24 -7.22 -14.12
N CYS A 355 -2.29 -7.07 -14.92
CA CYS A 355 -2.19 -6.90 -16.36
C CYS A 355 -3.06 -5.74 -16.86
N ALA A 356 -2.75 -5.27 -18.06
CA ALA A 356 -3.59 -4.36 -18.85
C ALA A 356 -3.87 -4.97 -20.20
N ARG A 357 -5.13 -4.92 -20.67
CA ARG A 357 -5.49 -5.34 -22.03
C ARG A 357 -5.10 -4.26 -23.01
N ASP A 358 -4.52 -4.65 -24.12
CA ASP A 358 -4.26 -3.75 -25.23
C ASP A 358 -5.56 -3.58 -26.04
N LEU A 359 -6.19 -2.41 -25.93
CA LEU A 359 -7.44 -2.12 -26.65
C LEU A 359 -7.23 -1.96 -28.16
N THR A 360 -6.01 -1.66 -28.59
CA THR A 360 -5.65 -1.53 -30.01
C THR A 360 -5.32 -2.90 -30.63
N ASN A 361 -4.83 -3.84 -29.83
CA ASN A 361 -4.58 -5.21 -30.23
C ASN A 361 -5.16 -6.21 -29.21
N PRO A 362 -6.46 -6.57 -29.34
CA PRO A 362 -7.15 -7.40 -28.35
C PRO A 362 -6.54 -8.79 -28.08
N GLY A 363 -5.64 -9.24 -28.97
CA GLY A 363 -4.88 -10.49 -28.79
C GLY A 363 -3.67 -10.39 -27.88
N MET A 364 -3.38 -9.19 -27.32
CA MET A 364 -2.19 -8.93 -26.50
C MET A 364 -2.57 -8.39 -25.10
N VAL A 365 -1.73 -8.73 -24.12
CA VAL A 365 -1.86 -8.33 -22.72
C VAL A 365 -0.51 -7.88 -22.20
N ASP A 366 -0.45 -6.74 -21.54
CA ASP A 366 0.75 -6.24 -20.87
C ASP A 366 0.77 -6.69 -19.42
N VAL A 367 1.89 -7.32 -19.00
CA VAL A 367 2.14 -7.81 -17.63
C VAL A 367 3.42 -7.15 -17.11
N PRO A 368 3.36 -5.93 -16.56
CA PRO A 368 4.55 -5.15 -16.21
C PRO A 368 5.47 -5.82 -15.18
N ALA A 369 4.95 -6.66 -14.31
CA ALA A 369 5.76 -7.40 -13.33
C ALA A 369 6.79 -8.34 -13.99
N LEU A 370 6.62 -8.69 -15.25
CA LEU A 370 7.50 -9.59 -16.02
C LEU A 370 8.44 -8.85 -16.97
N ILE A 371 8.48 -7.52 -16.95
CA ILE A 371 9.39 -6.72 -17.77
C ILE A 371 10.84 -6.97 -17.34
N LYS A 372 11.70 -7.32 -18.32
CA LYS A 372 13.15 -7.56 -18.12
C LYS A 372 14.03 -6.55 -18.87
N THR A 373 13.42 -5.61 -19.58
CA THR A 373 14.18 -4.56 -20.28
C THR A 373 14.68 -3.51 -19.29
N ASN A 374 15.99 -3.31 -19.27
CA ASN A 374 16.61 -2.21 -18.55
C ASN A 374 16.55 -0.92 -19.37
N GLY A 375 16.51 0.21 -18.71
CA GLY A 375 16.21 1.55 -19.21
C GLY A 375 17.08 2.12 -20.34
N LEU A 376 17.26 1.39 -21.45
CA LEU A 376 17.82 1.91 -22.71
C LEU A 376 16.95 3.04 -23.30
N HIS A 377 15.70 3.18 -22.83
CA HIS A 377 14.73 4.18 -23.28
C HIS A 377 14.56 5.35 -22.28
N ARG A 378 15.51 5.54 -21.36
CA ARG A 378 15.46 6.64 -20.37
C ARG A 378 15.74 8.00 -20.97
N SER A 379 16.09 8.06 -22.26
CA SER A 379 16.27 9.32 -22.97
C SER A 379 14.94 9.87 -23.48
N TRP A 380 14.83 11.17 -23.48
CA TRP A 380 13.78 11.84 -24.22
C TRP A 380 13.91 11.52 -25.72
N THR A 381 12.82 11.62 -26.47
CA THR A 381 12.86 11.43 -27.92
C THR A 381 13.84 12.47 -28.50
N GLU A 382 14.77 12.03 -29.35
CA GLU A 382 15.65 12.95 -30.08
C GLU A 382 14.76 13.75 -31.06
N GLU A 383 14.77 15.06 -30.93
CA GLU A 383 14.07 15.93 -31.86
C GLU A 383 15.01 16.20 -33.02
N GLU A 384 14.49 16.09 -34.24
CA GLU A 384 15.12 16.67 -35.41
C GLU A 384 15.27 18.17 -35.16
N GLU A 385 16.39 18.78 -35.53
CA GLU A 385 16.90 20.12 -35.24
C GLU A 385 15.88 21.29 -35.44
N ASP A 386 14.69 21.19 -34.83
CA ASP A 386 13.73 22.29 -34.82
C ASP A 386 14.05 23.20 -33.64
N HIS A 387 14.22 24.49 -33.90
CA HIS A 387 14.68 25.52 -32.97
C HIS A 387 13.63 25.87 -31.87
N ASP A 388 12.66 25.01 -31.61
CA ASP A 388 11.60 25.26 -30.65
C ASP A 388 12.11 25.12 -29.22
N VAL A 389 11.78 26.11 -28.39
CA VAL A 389 12.15 26.14 -26.97
C VAL A 389 11.29 25.14 -26.21
N LEU A 390 11.93 24.16 -25.57
CA LEU A 390 11.29 23.19 -24.74
C LEU A 390 11.14 23.68 -23.29
N VAL A 391 10.02 23.35 -22.66
CA VAL A 391 9.76 23.56 -21.22
C VAL A 391 9.73 22.24 -20.50
N TYR A 392 10.23 22.26 -19.28
CA TYR A 392 10.32 21.09 -18.41
C TYR A 392 9.64 21.36 -17.07
N GLY A 393 9.12 20.33 -16.44
CA GLY A 393 8.59 20.38 -15.09
C GLY A 393 8.38 18.99 -14.54
N GLY A 394 8.18 18.88 -13.24
CA GLY A 394 7.95 17.56 -12.63
C GLY A 394 7.71 17.58 -11.14
N VAL A 395 7.25 16.44 -10.66
CA VAL A 395 6.94 16.19 -9.25
C VAL A 395 7.58 14.87 -8.83
N ARG A 396 8.10 14.82 -7.62
CA ARG A 396 8.51 13.58 -6.96
C ARG A 396 7.54 13.28 -5.82
N LEU A 397 6.84 12.18 -5.92
CA LEU A 397 6.02 11.64 -4.84
C LEU A 397 6.92 10.82 -3.90
N VAL A 398 6.86 11.11 -2.63
CA VAL A 398 7.63 10.41 -1.59
C VAL A 398 6.72 10.05 -0.42
N PRO A 399 6.98 8.99 0.35
CA PRO A 399 6.30 8.78 1.61
C PRO A 399 6.56 9.96 2.57
N ALA A 400 5.50 10.50 3.18
CA ALA A 400 5.62 11.65 4.09
C ALA A 400 6.47 11.33 5.33
N GLU A 401 6.43 10.08 5.79
CA GLU A 401 7.34 9.56 6.82
C GLU A 401 8.64 9.10 6.13
N HIS A 402 9.71 9.87 6.27
CA HIS A 402 11.02 9.56 5.71
C HIS A 402 11.51 8.18 6.20
N LEU A 403 12.20 7.46 5.35
CA LEU A 403 12.83 6.15 5.53
C LEU A 403 11.98 4.93 5.14
N THR A 404 10.79 5.11 4.61
CA THR A 404 9.95 4.00 4.18
C THR A 404 9.94 3.96 2.66
N PRO A 405 10.59 2.99 1.99
CA PRO A 405 10.41 2.82 0.55
C PRO A 405 8.97 2.40 0.26
N PHE A 406 8.47 2.71 -0.92
CA PHE A 406 7.24 2.11 -1.41
C PHE A 406 7.39 0.59 -1.50
N PRO A 407 6.36 -0.21 -1.22
CA PRO A 407 6.36 -1.65 -1.45
C PRO A 407 6.74 -1.97 -2.91
N CYS A 408 7.54 -3.01 -3.12
CA CYS A 408 8.12 -3.34 -4.42
C CYS A 408 7.08 -3.51 -5.54
N GLY A 409 5.90 -4.07 -5.23
CA GLY A 409 4.84 -4.30 -6.22
C GLY A 409 4.11 -3.05 -6.71
N LEU A 410 4.22 -1.92 -6.01
CA LEU A 410 3.47 -0.69 -6.33
C LEU A 410 3.77 -0.17 -7.74
N PHE A 411 5.04 -0.16 -8.14
CA PHE A 411 5.42 0.43 -9.42
C PHE A 411 4.88 -0.37 -10.62
N HIS A 412 4.80 -1.70 -10.51
CA HIS A 412 4.17 -2.53 -11.54
C HIS A 412 2.68 -2.21 -11.72
N LYS A 413 1.96 -1.99 -10.60
CA LYS A 413 0.56 -1.54 -10.64
C LYS A 413 0.41 -0.16 -11.27
N LEU A 414 1.34 0.75 -10.99
CA LEU A 414 1.36 2.06 -11.64
C LEU A 414 1.55 1.91 -13.15
N GLN A 415 2.46 1.04 -13.59
CA GLN A 415 2.66 0.74 -15.01
C GLN A 415 1.37 0.20 -15.65
N VAL A 416 0.65 -0.71 -15.00
CA VAL A 416 -0.66 -1.22 -15.47
C VAL A 416 -1.68 -0.10 -15.65
N ASN A 417 -1.81 0.78 -14.64
CA ASN A 417 -2.76 1.89 -14.68
C ASN A 417 -2.41 2.92 -15.79
N LEU A 418 -1.11 3.15 -16.01
CA LEU A 418 -0.65 4.01 -17.10
C LEU A 418 -0.89 3.38 -18.48
N CYS A 419 -0.75 2.06 -18.63
CA CYS A 419 -1.13 1.35 -19.85
C CYS A 419 -2.63 1.51 -20.14
N ARG A 420 -3.49 1.27 -19.16
CA ARG A 420 -4.94 1.47 -19.31
C ARG A 420 -5.28 2.89 -19.73
N TRP A 421 -4.67 3.87 -19.06
CA TRP A 421 -4.88 5.27 -19.40
C TRP A 421 -4.44 5.59 -20.84
N SER A 422 -3.27 5.11 -21.27
CA SER A 422 -2.77 5.29 -22.64
C SER A 422 -3.72 4.66 -23.66
N HIS A 423 -4.13 3.41 -23.44
CA HIS A 423 -5.05 2.71 -24.35
C HIS A 423 -6.42 3.39 -24.48
N GLN A 424 -6.91 4.04 -23.41
CA GLN A 424 -8.21 4.76 -23.45
C GLN A 424 -8.16 6.08 -24.22
N HIS A 425 -6.98 6.70 -24.33
CA HIS A 425 -6.79 8.02 -24.95
C HIS A 425 -6.26 7.94 -26.39
N HIS A 426 -6.06 6.73 -26.90
CA HIS A 426 -5.57 6.44 -28.25
C HIS A 426 -6.69 6.36 -29.31
N THR A 427 -7.82 6.98 -29.12
CA THR A 427 -8.92 6.99 -30.10
C THR A 427 -8.73 8.12 -31.12
N GLY A 428 -7.64 8.13 -31.86
CA GLY A 428 -7.40 9.04 -32.98
C GLY A 428 -7.50 8.31 -34.31
N ASP A 429 -8.27 8.89 -35.24
CA ASP A 429 -8.64 8.42 -36.60
C ASP A 429 -7.49 8.25 -37.61
N ASP A 430 -6.22 8.26 -37.18
CA ASP A 430 -5.08 8.11 -38.05
C ASP A 430 -4.59 6.65 -38.08
N ALA A 431 -5.35 5.82 -38.80
CA ALA A 431 -4.92 4.49 -39.21
C ALA A 431 -3.80 4.61 -40.28
N VAL A 432 -2.56 4.71 -39.85
CA VAL A 432 -1.39 4.50 -40.68
C VAL A 432 -0.91 3.06 -40.50
N ASP A 433 -0.65 2.36 -41.59
CA ASP A 433 -0.40 0.92 -41.75
C ASP A 433 0.86 0.35 -41.02
N GLU A 434 1.55 1.11 -40.20
CA GLU A 434 2.54 0.60 -39.26
C GLU A 434 2.10 0.97 -37.81
N PRO A 435 2.15 0.04 -36.84
CA PRO A 435 1.92 0.44 -35.45
C PRO A 435 3.04 1.44 -35.11
N PRO A 436 2.72 2.72 -34.87
CA PRO A 436 3.69 3.63 -34.32
C PRO A 436 4.23 2.98 -33.05
N ASP A 437 5.53 3.06 -32.85
CA ASP A 437 6.18 2.66 -31.60
C ASP A 437 5.41 3.35 -30.49
N GLY A 438 4.43 2.63 -29.89
CA GLY A 438 3.23 3.15 -29.26
C GLY A 438 3.52 4.27 -28.27
N ASP A 439 2.57 5.18 -28.06
CA ASP A 439 2.66 6.33 -27.14
C ASP A 439 3.08 5.98 -25.71
N ILE A 440 3.20 4.69 -25.39
CA ILE A 440 3.70 4.21 -24.11
C ILE A 440 4.86 3.22 -24.28
N ARG A 441 5.94 3.46 -23.52
CA ARG A 441 7.11 2.58 -23.46
C ARG A 441 7.40 2.22 -22.01
N LEU A 442 7.53 0.91 -21.73
CA LEU A 442 7.76 0.38 -20.39
C LEU A 442 9.16 -0.23 -20.26
N TRP A 443 9.76 -0.07 -19.09
CA TRP A 443 10.93 -0.82 -18.63
C TRP A 443 10.86 -1.05 -17.12
N THR A 444 11.76 -1.84 -16.57
CA THR A 444 11.69 -2.35 -15.18
C THR A 444 11.37 -1.27 -14.13
N ASN A 445 11.92 -0.08 -14.24
CA ASN A 445 11.75 1.00 -13.27
C ASN A 445 11.28 2.32 -13.88
N GLY A 446 10.61 2.27 -15.02
CA GLY A 446 10.14 3.48 -15.68
C GLY A 446 9.03 3.25 -16.70
N VAL A 447 8.39 4.35 -17.04
CA VAL A 447 7.37 4.48 -18.09
C VAL A 447 7.61 5.78 -18.82
N LYS A 448 7.51 5.78 -20.14
CA LYS A 448 7.43 6.96 -20.97
C LYS A 448 6.10 7.00 -21.69
N VAL A 449 5.45 8.13 -21.68
CA VAL A 449 4.15 8.36 -22.33
C VAL A 449 4.24 9.62 -23.16
N SER A 450 3.69 9.60 -24.37
CA SER A 450 3.60 10.76 -25.25
C SER A 450 2.13 11.09 -25.52
N GLN A 451 1.74 12.36 -25.43
CA GLN A 451 0.38 12.81 -25.71
C GLN A 451 0.37 14.26 -26.21
N GLY A 452 -0.14 14.47 -27.42
CA GLY A 452 -0.46 15.80 -27.94
C GLY A 452 0.74 16.77 -27.98
N GLY A 453 1.95 16.30 -28.31
CA GLY A 453 3.16 17.10 -28.35
C GLY A 453 3.88 17.28 -27.00
N ALA A 454 3.35 16.69 -25.92
CA ALA A 454 4.01 16.60 -24.62
C ALA A 454 4.44 15.17 -24.32
N GLU A 455 5.56 15.01 -23.64
CA GLU A 455 6.07 13.72 -23.19
C GLU A 455 6.16 13.68 -21.66
N ALA A 456 5.74 12.58 -21.05
CA ALA A 456 5.91 12.30 -19.64
C ALA A 456 6.83 11.11 -19.40
N MET A 457 7.68 11.20 -18.42
CA MET A 457 8.54 10.11 -17.95
C MET A 457 8.31 9.87 -16.47
N ILE A 458 7.87 8.67 -16.14
CA ILE A 458 7.59 8.26 -14.76
C ILE A 458 8.65 7.25 -14.34
N LEU A 459 9.36 7.53 -13.24
CA LEU A 459 10.54 6.77 -12.81
C LEU A 459 10.42 6.37 -11.34
N LEU A 460 10.73 5.12 -11.04
CA LEU A 460 11.00 4.69 -9.68
C LEU A 460 12.44 5.07 -9.31
N VAL A 461 12.62 5.94 -8.33
CA VAL A 461 13.92 6.50 -7.98
C VAL A 461 14.36 6.12 -6.56
N ASN A 462 15.67 6.19 -6.32
CA ASN A 462 16.27 5.94 -4.99
C ASN A 462 15.82 4.60 -4.37
N HIS A 463 15.86 3.52 -5.14
CA HIS A 463 15.47 2.17 -4.67
C HIS A 463 14.06 2.14 -4.05
N GLY A 464 13.09 2.77 -4.70
CA GLY A 464 11.70 2.80 -4.24
C GLY A 464 11.36 3.88 -3.22
N GLN A 465 12.28 4.79 -2.89
CA GLN A 465 11.99 5.90 -1.97
C GLN A 465 11.16 7.02 -2.61
N GLY A 466 10.97 7.00 -3.91
CA GLY A 466 10.16 7.98 -4.61
C GLY A 466 9.74 7.54 -6.00
N VAL A 467 8.64 8.13 -6.47
CA VAL A 467 8.19 8.08 -7.86
C VAL A 467 8.35 9.49 -8.43
N GLU A 468 9.21 9.64 -9.43
CA GLU A 468 9.37 10.88 -10.18
C GLU A 468 8.50 10.88 -11.41
N ILE A 469 7.80 11.98 -11.60
CA ILE A 469 6.98 12.28 -12.77
C ILE A 469 7.58 13.53 -13.40
N GLN A 470 8.19 13.37 -14.56
CA GLN A 470 8.84 14.43 -15.33
C GLN A 470 8.04 14.65 -16.61
N VAL A 471 7.83 15.88 -17.02
CA VAL A 471 7.14 16.22 -18.25
C VAL A 471 7.92 17.26 -19.01
N ARG A 472 7.94 17.13 -20.35
CA ARG A 472 8.45 18.15 -21.28
C ARG A 472 7.49 18.37 -22.43
N GLY A 473 7.63 19.49 -23.11
CA GLY A 473 6.93 19.81 -24.35
C GLY A 473 7.30 21.20 -24.86
N HIS A 474 6.69 21.62 -25.95
CA HIS A 474 6.96 22.92 -26.55
C HIS A 474 6.49 24.08 -25.65
N GLU A 475 7.21 25.19 -25.69
CA GLU A 475 6.87 26.39 -24.90
C GLU A 475 5.46 26.92 -25.23
N SER A 476 5.02 26.81 -26.47
CA SER A 476 3.67 27.18 -26.93
C SER A 476 2.56 26.32 -26.28
N GLU A 477 2.90 25.14 -25.77
CA GLU A 477 1.96 24.15 -25.23
C GLU A 477 2.08 23.93 -23.70
N ARG A 478 2.58 24.94 -22.97
CA ARG A 478 2.79 24.89 -21.51
C ARG A 478 1.56 24.40 -20.72
N ALA A 479 0.36 24.78 -21.16
CA ALA A 479 -0.88 24.34 -20.52
C ALA A 479 -1.14 22.84 -20.71
N LYS A 480 -0.82 22.28 -21.87
CA LYS A 480 -0.90 20.82 -22.12
C LYS A 480 0.12 20.05 -21.30
N CYS A 481 1.36 20.57 -21.19
CA CYS A 481 2.38 19.98 -20.30
C CYS A 481 1.91 19.92 -18.85
N TYR A 482 1.27 21.00 -18.36
CA TYR A 482 0.70 21.01 -17.02
C TYR A 482 -0.43 19.97 -16.88
N THR A 483 -1.35 19.92 -17.86
CA THR A 483 -2.46 18.95 -17.85
C THR A 483 -1.96 17.52 -17.82
N LEU A 484 -0.96 17.19 -18.62
CA LEU A 484 -0.34 15.86 -18.62
C LEU A 484 0.32 15.55 -17.27
N LEU A 485 1.08 16.49 -16.69
CA LEU A 485 1.68 16.33 -15.36
C LEU A 485 0.62 16.08 -14.29
N ASP A 486 -0.43 16.90 -14.26
CA ASP A 486 -1.51 16.78 -13.27
C ASP A 486 -2.27 15.45 -13.41
N THR A 487 -2.47 14.98 -14.65
CA THR A 487 -3.06 13.67 -14.94
C THR A 487 -2.19 12.54 -14.40
N MET A 488 -0.89 12.53 -14.69
CA MET A 488 0.05 11.50 -14.22
C MET A 488 0.17 11.48 -12.70
N VAL A 489 0.20 12.66 -12.08
CA VAL A 489 0.21 12.80 -10.60
C VAL A 489 -1.11 12.27 -10.01
N THR A 490 -2.25 12.59 -10.63
CA THR A 490 -3.57 12.15 -10.17
C THR A 490 -3.71 10.62 -10.23
N ILE A 491 -3.31 9.99 -11.34
CA ILE A 491 -3.29 8.53 -11.47
C ILE A 491 -2.42 7.91 -10.38
N SER A 492 -1.21 8.45 -10.19
CA SER A 492 -0.27 7.94 -9.20
C SER A 492 -0.79 8.07 -7.76
N GLU A 493 -1.40 9.20 -7.40
CA GLU A 493 -1.96 9.42 -6.06
C GLU A 493 -3.25 8.62 -5.83
N SER A 494 -4.07 8.46 -6.85
CA SER A 494 -5.26 7.60 -6.78
C SER A 494 -4.87 6.15 -6.50
N LEU A 495 -3.89 5.63 -7.25
CA LEU A 495 -3.34 4.29 -7.00
C LEU A 495 -2.73 4.17 -5.60
N LEU A 496 -1.95 5.16 -5.15
CA LEU A 496 -1.38 5.16 -3.80
C LEU A 496 -2.46 5.10 -2.72
N SER A 497 -3.55 5.85 -2.89
CA SER A 497 -4.64 5.89 -1.90
C SER A 497 -5.48 4.62 -1.88
N SER A 498 -5.65 3.93 -3.00
CA SER A 498 -6.39 2.67 -3.09
C SER A 498 -5.54 1.48 -2.63
N THR A 499 -4.31 1.35 -3.13
CA THR A 499 -3.42 0.21 -2.85
C THR A 499 -2.73 0.31 -1.49
N LEU A 500 -2.34 1.51 -1.07
CA LEU A 500 -1.60 1.77 0.16
C LEU A 500 -2.32 2.79 1.06
N PRO A 501 -3.53 2.50 1.52
CA PRO A 501 -4.36 3.46 2.26
C PRO A 501 -3.75 3.92 3.59
N GLY A 502 -2.80 3.16 4.15
CA GLY A 502 -2.06 3.51 5.37
C GLY A 502 -0.83 4.38 5.12
N LEU A 503 -0.54 4.76 3.87
CA LEU A 503 0.60 5.56 3.50
C LEU A 503 0.16 6.97 3.08
N LEU A 504 0.85 7.98 3.60
CA LEU A 504 0.60 9.38 3.26
C LEU A 504 1.69 9.87 2.30
N PRO A 505 1.38 10.18 1.03
CA PRO A 505 2.35 10.74 0.10
C PRO A 505 2.58 12.24 0.35
N ALA A 506 3.77 12.71 0.01
CA ALA A 506 4.13 14.12 -0.06
C ALA A 506 4.63 14.45 -1.46
N ARG A 507 4.28 15.63 -1.97
CA ARG A 507 4.72 16.13 -3.27
C ARG A 507 5.94 17.03 -3.11
N TYR A 508 7.01 16.72 -3.83
CA TYR A 508 8.18 17.58 -3.98
C TYR A 508 8.28 17.97 -5.44
N TYR A 509 8.75 19.19 -5.73
CA TYR A 509 8.79 19.75 -7.07
C TYR A 509 10.21 19.72 -7.62
N LEU A 510 10.37 19.30 -8.86
CA LEU A 510 11.67 19.17 -9.50
C LEU A 510 12.10 20.51 -10.15
N SER A 511 13.40 20.76 -10.20
CA SER A 511 13.96 21.93 -10.88
C SER A 511 13.78 21.81 -12.40
N PRO A 512 13.01 22.70 -13.05
CA PRO A 512 12.81 22.69 -14.51
C PRO A 512 14.11 22.81 -15.30
N GLN A 513 15.03 23.67 -14.88
CA GLN A 513 16.29 23.90 -15.56
C GLN A 513 17.22 22.67 -15.48
N GLN A 514 17.29 21.98 -14.32
CA GLN A 514 18.07 20.76 -14.23
C GLN A 514 17.45 19.58 -14.98
N LEU A 515 16.12 19.56 -15.11
CA LEU A 515 15.46 18.60 -16.00
C LEU A 515 15.85 18.84 -17.46
N GLN A 516 16.01 20.10 -17.88
CA GLN A 516 16.48 20.48 -19.22
C GLN A 516 17.96 20.13 -19.43
N GLU A 517 18.80 20.35 -18.42
CA GLU A 517 20.24 20.06 -18.48
C GLU A 517 20.54 18.55 -18.56
N GLN A 518 19.64 17.69 -18.10
CA GLN A 518 19.72 16.22 -18.10
C GLN A 518 21.00 15.63 -17.45
N HIS A 519 21.77 16.42 -16.72
CA HIS A 519 23.04 16.04 -16.13
C HIS A 519 23.01 16.18 -14.59
N GLY A 520 23.44 15.14 -13.89
CA GLY A 520 23.61 15.17 -12.45
C GLY A 520 22.32 14.97 -11.63
N PRO A 521 22.37 15.14 -10.31
CA PRO A 521 21.23 15.00 -9.42
C PRO A 521 20.30 16.20 -9.59
N ILE A 522 18.98 15.92 -9.68
CA ILE A 522 17.94 16.94 -9.83
C ILE A 522 17.60 17.53 -8.45
N MET A 523 17.68 18.87 -8.35
CA MET A 523 17.25 19.61 -7.17
C MET A 523 15.74 19.44 -6.94
N VAL A 524 15.38 19.23 -5.68
CA VAL A 524 14.01 18.99 -5.26
C VAL A 524 13.57 20.08 -4.30
N TYR A 525 12.54 20.83 -4.68
CA TYR A 525 11.95 21.86 -3.85
C TYR A 525 10.84 21.29 -2.98
N GLN A 526 10.91 21.53 -1.68
CA GLN A 526 9.88 21.08 -0.73
C GLN A 526 8.83 22.19 -0.50
N PRO A 527 7.61 21.85 -0.09
CA PRO A 527 6.57 22.83 0.23
C PRO A 527 7.01 23.94 1.20
N LYS A 528 7.88 23.62 2.15
CA LYS A 528 8.45 24.59 3.10
C LYS A 528 9.31 25.68 2.45
N ASP A 529 9.97 25.37 1.31
CA ASP A 529 10.84 26.31 0.62
C ASP A 529 10.02 27.40 -0.05
N PHE A 530 8.90 27.04 -0.68
CA PHE A 530 7.92 27.97 -1.23
C PHE A 530 7.35 28.89 -0.15
N LEU A 531 6.94 28.33 0.99
CA LEU A 531 6.40 29.14 2.08
C LEU A 531 7.43 30.12 2.63
N ARG A 532 8.69 29.69 2.81
CA ARG A 532 9.76 30.55 3.30
C ARG A 532 9.97 31.74 2.35
N ALA A 533 10.08 31.47 1.05
CA ALA A 533 10.24 32.51 0.05
C ALA A 533 9.04 33.48 0.01
N GLN A 534 7.80 32.97 0.06
CA GLN A 534 6.59 33.80 0.13
C GLN A 534 6.55 34.70 1.37
N THR A 535 7.01 34.24 2.53
CA THR A 535 7.08 35.08 3.74
C THR A 535 8.13 36.18 3.63
N GLN A 536 9.11 36.03 2.73
CA GLN A 536 10.13 37.00 2.41
C GLN A 536 9.72 37.93 1.24
N GLY A 537 8.50 37.75 0.70
CA GLY A 537 8.02 38.51 -0.45
C GLY A 537 8.64 38.10 -1.78
N GLU A 538 9.30 36.93 -1.82
CA GLU A 538 9.94 36.41 -3.03
C GLU A 538 8.97 35.56 -3.85
N SER A 539 9.09 35.60 -5.19
CA SER A 539 8.33 34.81 -6.17
C SER A 539 9.19 33.74 -6.88
N SER A 540 10.40 33.53 -6.37
CA SER A 540 11.37 32.57 -6.93
C SER A 540 12.11 31.82 -5.83
N LEU A 541 12.62 30.61 -6.17
CA LEU A 541 13.49 29.81 -5.31
C LEU A 541 14.92 29.80 -5.85
N SER A 542 15.88 29.77 -4.95
CA SER A 542 17.30 29.62 -5.31
C SER A 542 17.63 28.14 -5.46
N ASN A 543 18.15 27.75 -6.62
CA ASN A 543 18.75 26.45 -6.83
C ASN A 543 20.17 26.47 -6.29
N THR A 544 20.40 25.81 -5.16
CA THR A 544 21.72 25.80 -4.51
C THR A 544 22.75 24.94 -5.25
N MET A 545 22.30 24.05 -6.13
CA MET A 545 23.17 23.17 -6.92
C MET A 545 23.61 23.83 -8.23
N GLY A 546 22.70 24.58 -8.89
CA GLY A 546 22.97 25.25 -10.16
C GLY A 546 23.38 26.72 -10.04
N GLY A 547 23.21 27.33 -8.86
CA GLY A 547 23.56 28.76 -8.62
C GLY A 547 22.63 29.78 -9.29
N TYR A 548 21.44 29.39 -9.71
CA TYR A 548 20.45 30.24 -10.37
C TYR A 548 19.12 30.29 -9.57
N ARG A 549 18.20 31.13 -10.02
CA ARG A 549 16.88 31.27 -9.40
C ARG A 549 15.79 30.84 -10.38
N GLU A 550 14.80 30.12 -9.89
CA GLU A 550 13.66 29.65 -10.66
C GLU A 550 12.35 30.25 -10.11
N SER A 551 11.49 30.76 -11.01
CA SER A 551 10.21 31.34 -10.61
C SER A 551 9.23 30.26 -10.14
N PHE A 552 8.31 30.62 -9.24
CA PHE A 552 7.25 29.70 -8.80
C PHE A 552 6.39 29.24 -9.98
N SER A 553 6.08 30.12 -10.93
CA SER A 553 5.29 29.77 -12.10
C SER A 553 6.02 28.75 -12.99
N SER A 554 7.35 28.85 -13.12
CA SER A 554 8.14 27.87 -13.86
C SER A 554 8.12 26.50 -13.18
N ILE A 555 8.37 26.46 -11.86
CA ILE A 555 8.43 25.20 -11.10
C ILE A 555 7.05 24.53 -11.01
N LEU A 556 5.98 25.31 -10.82
CA LEU A 556 4.64 24.78 -10.50
C LEU A 556 3.74 24.62 -11.73
N ALA A 557 3.95 25.41 -12.77
CA ALA A 557 3.03 25.52 -13.90
C ALA A 557 3.73 25.71 -15.26
N PHE A 558 4.96 25.23 -15.44
CA PHE A 558 5.74 25.35 -16.68
C PHE A 558 5.91 26.80 -17.17
N GLY A 559 5.80 27.79 -16.28
CA GLY A 559 5.77 29.20 -16.63
C GLY A 559 4.46 29.69 -17.27
N CYS A 560 3.41 28.87 -17.31
CA CYS A 560 2.09 29.25 -17.81
C CYS A 560 1.39 30.18 -16.82
N ALA A 561 1.29 31.47 -17.19
CA ALA A 561 0.67 32.49 -16.31
C ALA A 561 -0.82 32.23 -16.09
N GLU A 562 -1.53 31.74 -17.10
CA GLU A 562 -2.96 31.45 -17.01
C GLU A 562 -3.22 30.35 -15.96
N VAL A 563 -2.54 29.22 -16.07
CA VAL A 563 -2.62 28.11 -15.10
C VAL A 563 -2.21 28.58 -13.71
N TYR A 564 -1.12 29.34 -13.60
CA TYR A 564 -0.59 29.80 -12.33
C TYR A 564 -1.54 30.77 -11.62
N ASN A 565 -2.18 31.70 -12.34
CA ASN A 565 -3.08 32.71 -11.77
C ASN A 565 -4.43 32.14 -11.32
N HIS A 566 -4.89 31.05 -11.94
CA HIS A 566 -6.15 30.37 -11.56
C HIS A 566 -5.96 29.30 -10.48
N SER A 567 -4.79 29.24 -9.87
CA SER A 567 -4.48 28.23 -8.85
C SER A 567 -4.83 28.71 -7.46
N ARG A 568 -5.30 27.80 -6.64
CA ARG A 568 -5.44 28.01 -5.19
C ARG A 568 -4.23 27.44 -4.46
N GLN A 569 -3.78 28.19 -3.44
CA GLN A 569 -2.74 27.69 -2.55
C GLN A 569 -3.31 26.54 -1.70
N GLY A 570 -2.52 25.52 -1.42
CA GLY A 570 -2.94 24.41 -0.56
C GLY A 570 -3.31 24.83 0.88
N ARG A 571 -2.91 26.04 1.30
CA ARG A 571 -3.31 26.64 2.57
C ARG A 571 -4.79 27.02 2.63
N ASP A 572 -5.43 27.26 1.50
CA ASP A 572 -6.84 27.64 1.40
C ASP A 572 -7.77 26.41 1.42
N ILE A 573 -7.19 25.20 1.47
CA ILE A 573 -7.95 23.95 1.59
C ILE A 573 -8.63 23.92 2.96
N HIS A 574 -9.92 23.60 2.95
CA HIS A 574 -10.69 23.42 4.17
C HIS A 574 -10.21 22.20 4.97
N ILE A 575 -10.20 22.28 6.30
CA ILE A 575 -9.68 21.22 7.17
C ILE A 575 -10.43 19.90 7.01
N SER A 576 -11.68 19.90 6.57
CA SER A 576 -12.44 18.68 6.28
C SER A 576 -11.83 17.83 5.15
N GLN A 577 -11.06 18.45 4.26
CA GLN A 577 -10.39 17.77 3.13
C GLN A 577 -9.02 17.20 3.51
N VAL A 578 -8.54 17.45 4.73
CA VAL A 578 -7.29 16.86 5.22
C VAL A 578 -7.51 15.37 5.48
N SER A 579 -6.63 14.53 4.92
CA SER A 579 -6.75 13.08 5.02
C SER A 579 -6.79 12.58 6.46
N LEU A 580 -7.47 11.46 6.69
CA LEU A 580 -7.58 10.85 8.02
C LEU A 580 -6.21 10.49 8.62
N LEU A 581 -5.27 10.06 7.78
CA LEU A 581 -3.89 9.79 8.21
C LEU A 581 -3.18 11.06 8.71
N ALA A 582 -3.36 12.20 8.03
CA ALA A 582 -2.78 13.46 8.47
C ALA A 582 -3.42 13.94 9.79
N ARG A 583 -4.73 13.80 9.94
CA ARG A 583 -5.42 14.08 11.22
C ARG A 583 -4.89 13.18 12.34
N ARG A 584 -4.74 11.90 12.09
CA ARG A 584 -4.18 10.93 13.04
C ARG A 584 -2.76 11.31 13.48
N LYS A 585 -1.93 11.78 12.55
CA LYS A 585 -0.58 12.28 12.88
C LYS A 585 -0.62 13.54 13.74
N LEU A 586 -1.57 14.46 13.48
CA LEU A 586 -1.78 15.64 14.33
C LEU A 586 -2.18 15.22 15.75
N CYS A 587 -3.05 14.21 15.91
CA CYS A 587 -3.40 13.68 17.22
C CYS A 587 -2.16 13.15 17.96
N ARG A 588 -1.26 12.46 17.28
CA ARG A 588 0.02 11.99 17.87
C ARG A 588 0.90 13.12 18.36
N LEU A 589 0.86 14.25 17.67
CA LEU A 589 1.68 15.41 18.01
C LEU A 589 1.06 16.29 19.11
N LEU A 590 -0.27 16.40 19.16
CA LEU A 590 -0.97 17.39 19.99
C LEU A 590 -1.68 16.82 21.20
N ASP A 591 -2.14 15.54 21.16
CA ASP A 591 -2.81 14.91 22.30
C ASP A 591 -1.90 14.73 23.53
N PRO A 592 -0.62 14.31 23.39
CA PRO A 592 0.25 14.20 24.53
C PRO A 592 0.44 15.54 25.24
N PRO A 593 0.34 15.59 26.58
CA PRO A 593 0.54 16.82 27.31
C PRO A 593 1.97 17.36 27.10
N ASP A 594 2.06 18.64 26.76
CA ASP A 594 3.34 19.34 26.62
C ASP A 594 3.72 20.05 27.92
N ALA A 595 5.00 20.02 28.29
CA ALA A 595 5.48 20.63 29.54
C ALA A 595 5.28 22.15 29.60
N LEU A 596 5.14 22.81 28.44
CA LEU A 596 4.86 24.24 28.31
C LEU A 596 3.40 24.52 27.97
N GLY A 597 2.52 23.51 28.05
CA GLY A 597 1.11 23.60 27.70
C GLY A 597 0.81 23.81 26.20
N LYS A 598 1.79 23.54 25.34
CA LYS A 598 1.66 23.70 23.88
C LYS A 598 1.02 22.47 23.23
N ASP A 599 -0.12 22.07 23.74
CA ASP A 599 -0.86 20.90 23.33
C ASP A 599 -2.25 21.26 22.76
N TRP A 600 -3.09 20.27 22.59
CA TRP A 600 -4.46 20.43 22.08
C TRP A 600 -5.31 21.39 22.92
N CYS A 601 -5.09 21.50 24.26
CA CYS A 601 -5.86 22.38 25.14
C CYS A 601 -5.68 23.85 24.74
N LEU A 602 -4.43 24.29 24.60
CA LEU A 602 -4.13 25.67 24.21
C LEU A 602 -4.57 25.96 22.77
N LEU A 603 -4.48 24.95 21.89
CA LEU A 603 -5.01 25.07 20.52
C LEU A 603 -6.53 25.25 20.53
N ALA A 604 -7.26 24.47 21.35
CA ALA A 604 -8.72 24.59 21.51
C ALA A 604 -9.12 25.97 22.00
N MET A 605 -8.41 26.52 22.97
CA MET A 605 -8.63 27.90 23.47
C MET A 605 -8.42 28.94 22.36
N ASN A 606 -7.35 28.81 21.57
CA ASN A 606 -7.03 29.74 20.48
C ASN A 606 -7.99 29.65 19.29
N LEU A 607 -8.66 28.53 19.12
CA LEU A 607 -9.71 28.32 18.11
C LEU A 607 -11.12 28.66 18.65
N GLY A 608 -11.23 29.08 19.92
CA GLY A 608 -12.49 29.43 20.54
C GLY A 608 -13.41 28.24 20.88
N LEU A 609 -12.80 27.04 21.12
CA LEU A 609 -13.50 25.81 21.47
C LEU A 609 -13.23 25.40 22.93
N THR A 610 -13.30 26.34 23.87
CA THR A 610 -13.01 26.15 25.31
C THR A 610 -13.89 25.08 25.96
N GLN A 611 -15.10 24.83 25.44
CA GLN A 611 -16.02 23.82 25.94
C GLN A 611 -15.45 22.41 25.84
N LEU A 612 -14.65 22.11 24.80
CA LEU A 612 -13.98 20.81 24.66
C LEU A 612 -12.96 20.58 25.78
N VAL A 613 -12.25 21.62 26.20
CA VAL A 613 -11.29 21.53 27.30
C VAL A 613 -12.00 21.14 28.59
N ALA A 614 -13.14 21.77 28.88
CA ALA A 614 -13.95 21.45 30.07
C ALA A 614 -14.48 19.99 30.01
N LYS A 615 -14.96 19.55 28.85
CA LYS A 615 -15.45 18.19 28.62
C LYS A 615 -14.37 17.12 28.90
N HIS A 616 -13.17 17.31 28.39
CA HIS A 616 -12.07 16.36 28.58
C HIS A 616 -11.45 16.44 29.98
N SER A 617 -11.44 17.61 30.61
CA SER A 617 -10.96 17.78 32.01
C SER A 617 -11.87 17.11 33.02
N SER A 618 -13.19 17.09 32.82
CA SER A 618 -14.13 16.38 33.68
C SER A 618 -13.95 14.86 33.60
N ASN A 619 -13.56 14.33 32.44
CA ASN A 619 -13.28 12.90 32.27
C ASN A 619 -11.97 12.45 32.96
N LEU A 620 -11.03 13.37 33.19
CA LEU A 620 -9.77 13.10 33.90
C LEU A 620 -9.93 13.16 35.44
N SER A 621 -10.96 13.83 35.95
CA SER A 621 -11.19 14.03 37.40
C SER A 621 -12.05 12.95 38.07
N THR A 622 -12.61 12.01 37.33
CA THR A 622 -13.23 10.81 37.90
C THR A 622 -12.15 9.79 38.24
N THR A 623 -11.42 10.05 39.34
CA THR A 623 -10.66 9.01 40.04
C THR A 623 -11.63 7.96 40.50
N PRO A 624 -11.38 6.65 40.31
CA PRO A 624 -12.17 5.60 40.92
C PRO A 624 -11.98 5.65 42.43
N THR A 625 -13.01 6.05 43.14
CA THR A 625 -13.13 5.83 44.57
C THR A 625 -13.05 4.31 44.81
N ASN A 626 -12.17 3.96 45.72
CA ASN A 626 -11.97 2.60 46.23
C ASN A 626 -13.28 1.82 46.39
N GLU A 627 -13.48 0.79 45.57
CA GLU A 627 -14.17 -0.43 45.95
C GLU A 627 -13.94 -1.54 44.93
N SER A 628 -13.30 -2.61 45.43
CA SER A 628 -13.19 -3.98 44.92
C SER A 628 -12.22 -4.27 43.74
N PRO A 629 -11.24 -5.18 43.94
CA PRO A 629 -10.36 -5.69 42.92
C PRO A 629 -10.97 -6.93 42.27
N ALA A 630 -11.71 -6.80 41.20
CA ALA A 630 -12.02 -7.92 40.32
C ALA A 630 -12.56 -7.39 38.99
N THR A 631 -11.74 -7.31 38.03
CA THR A 631 -11.85 -7.54 36.58
C THR A 631 -10.85 -6.64 35.85
N ASN A 632 -9.83 -7.26 35.25
CA ASN A 632 -8.91 -6.64 34.31
C ASN A 632 -9.70 -6.27 33.04
N THR A 633 -10.42 -5.16 33.08
CA THR A 633 -10.89 -4.47 31.89
C THR A 633 -9.91 -3.34 31.63
N ASP A 634 -9.10 -3.46 30.58
CA ASP A 634 -8.33 -2.34 30.06
C ASP A 634 -9.26 -1.13 29.89
N PRO A 635 -8.87 0.06 30.36
CA PRO A 635 -9.69 1.25 30.20
C PRO A 635 -9.93 1.45 28.71
N SER A 636 -11.21 1.52 28.29
CA SER A 636 -11.60 1.80 26.91
C SER A 636 -10.78 3.01 26.42
N PRO A 637 -10.10 2.93 25.28
CA PRO A 637 -9.23 4.00 24.81
C PRO A 637 -10.07 5.27 24.65
N SER A 638 -9.77 6.30 25.46
CA SER A 638 -10.43 7.60 25.35
C SER A 638 -10.24 8.15 23.94
N THR A 639 -11.31 8.69 23.37
CA THR A 639 -11.27 9.35 22.06
C THR A 639 -10.22 10.47 22.06
N SER A 640 -9.53 10.67 20.92
CA SER A 640 -8.54 11.73 20.78
C SER A 640 -9.19 13.11 20.91
N PRO A 641 -8.78 13.97 21.86
CA PRO A 641 -9.29 15.31 21.97
C PRO A 641 -8.93 16.18 20.76
N THR A 642 -7.78 15.98 20.14
CA THR A 642 -7.42 16.68 18.89
C THR A 642 -8.34 16.27 17.73
N ALA A 643 -8.74 15.00 17.65
CA ALA A 643 -9.67 14.55 16.61
C ALA A 643 -11.05 15.19 16.77
N GLU A 644 -11.57 15.28 18.00
CA GLU A 644 -12.83 15.99 18.29
C GLU A 644 -12.71 17.48 18.00
N LEU A 645 -11.61 18.11 18.40
CA LEU A 645 -11.34 19.52 18.13
C LEU A 645 -11.35 19.82 16.62
N LEU A 646 -10.66 19.04 15.80
CA LEU A 646 -10.63 19.23 14.36
C LEU A 646 -11.99 18.98 13.72
N LYS A 647 -12.78 18.04 14.23
CA LYS A 647 -14.15 17.77 13.80
C LYS A 647 -15.08 18.96 14.11
N ASP A 648 -15.08 19.44 15.34
CA ASP A 648 -15.95 20.55 15.76
C ASP A 648 -15.55 21.88 15.08
N TRP A 649 -14.25 22.08 14.89
CA TRP A 649 -13.77 23.27 14.18
C TRP A 649 -14.10 23.20 12.68
N SER A 650 -14.15 22.05 12.07
CA SER A 650 -14.45 21.88 10.64
C SER A 650 -15.86 22.30 10.22
N VAL A 651 -16.76 22.59 11.18
CA VAL A 651 -18.08 23.13 10.90
C VAL A 651 -18.01 24.58 10.43
N ARG A 652 -16.94 25.29 10.74
CA ARG A 652 -16.79 26.71 10.40
C ARG A 652 -16.24 26.86 8.97
N PRO A 653 -16.78 27.79 8.17
CA PRO A 653 -16.35 27.96 6.77
C PRO A 653 -14.93 28.51 6.62
N ASP A 654 -14.40 29.17 7.64
CA ASP A 654 -13.04 29.74 7.69
C ASP A 654 -11.97 28.75 8.20
N SER A 655 -12.35 27.50 8.45
CA SER A 655 -11.48 26.46 8.98
C SER A 655 -10.55 25.91 7.90
N THR A 656 -9.53 26.68 7.53
CA THR A 656 -8.56 26.30 6.50
C THR A 656 -7.25 25.76 7.11
N VAL A 657 -6.52 24.98 6.32
CA VAL A 657 -5.18 24.48 6.68
C VAL A 657 -4.24 25.64 7.02
N GLY A 658 -4.34 26.76 6.29
CA GLY A 658 -3.52 27.96 6.54
C GLY A 658 -3.77 28.59 7.89
N VAL A 659 -5.04 28.70 8.31
CA VAL A 659 -5.41 29.23 9.64
C VAL A 659 -4.87 28.29 10.73
N LEU A 660 -5.06 26.98 10.58
CA LEU A 660 -4.53 25.99 11.54
C LEU A 660 -3.01 26.07 11.65
N MET A 661 -2.29 26.14 10.52
CA MET A 661 -0.83 26.29 10.51
C MET A 661 -0.36 27.59 11.19
N GLY A 662 -1.09 28.69 10.98
CA GLY A 662 -0.83 29.96 11.67
C GLY A 662 -0.94 29.81 13.19
N LYS A 663 -2.05 29.23 13.66
CA LYS A 663 -2.29 28.97 15.08
C LYS A 663 -1.25 28.04 15.71
N LEU A 664 -0.88 26.96 15.02
CA LEU A 664 0.18 26.06 15.48
C LEU A 664 1.55 26.75 15.59
N ARG A 665 1.87 27.68 14.68
CA ARG A 665 3.11 28.47 14.75
C ARG A 665 3.08 29.49 15.89
N GLU A 666 1.96 30.18 16.12
CA GLU A 666 1.73 31.06 17.28
C GLU A 666 1.95 30.30 18.60
N LEU A 667 1.51 29.04 18.66
CA LEU A 667 1.72 28.15 19.81
C LEU A 667 3.16 27.65 19.94
N GLY A 668 3.99 27.83 18.90
CA GLY A 668 5.35 27.28 18.83
C GLY A 668 5.42 25.79 18.44
N ARG A 669 4.29 25.20 17.98
CA ARG A 669 4.24 23.81 17.47
C ARG A 669 4.61 23.76 15.98
N ARG A 670 5.87 24.08 15.71
CA ARG A 670 6.41 24.07 14.36
C ARG A 670 6.40 22.67 13.73
N ASP A 671 6.59 21.63 14.53
CA ASP A 671 6.51 20.22 14.14
C ASP A 671 5.17 19.88 13.46
N ALA A 672 4.05 20.24 14.09
CA ALA A 672 2.72 20.02 13.55
C ALA A 672 2.41 20.90 12.32
N ALA A 673 2.85 22.16 12.36
CA ALA A 673 2.68 23.09 11.24
C ALA A 673 3.49 22.66 10.01
N ASP A 674 4.74 22.23 10.18
CA ASP A 674 5.60 21.76 9.09
C ASP A 674 5.12 20.41 8.53
N PHE A 675 4.54 19.56 9.38
CA PHE A 675 3.89 18.33 8.92
C PHE A 675 2.68 18.63 8.02
N LEU A 676 1.78 19.52 8.43
CA LEU A 676 0.64 19.95 7.60
C LEU A 676 1.12 20.55 6.27
N LEU A 677 2.14 21.38 6.32
CA LEU A 677 2.71 21.98 5.12
C LEU A 677 3.27 20.92 4.15
N LYS A 678 3.93 19.88 4.68
CA LYS A 678 4.52 18.81 3.90
C LYS A 678 3.47 17.92 3.21
N THR A 679 2.34 17.68 3.88
CA THR A 679 1.28 16.78 3.43
C THR A 679 0.16 17.48 2.66
N SER A 680 0.10 18.83 2.71
CA SER A 680 -0.81 19.60 1.89
C SER A 680 -0.14 20.02 0.58
N PRO A 681 -0.81 19.94 -0.57
CA PRO A 681 -0.23 20.43 -1.82
C PRO A 681 0.06 21.92 -1.71
N VAL A 682 1.23 22.36 -2.20
CA VAL A 682 1.57 23.80 -2.24
C VAL A 682 0.57 24.55 -3.11
N PHE A 683 0.04 23.87 -4.12
CA PHE A 683 -0.64 24.45 -5.23
C PHE A 683 -1.68 23.47 -5.79
N ARG A 684 -2.89 23.94 -6.01
CA ARG A 684 -3.95 23.18 -6.64
C ARG A 684 -4.62 24.06 -7.69
N VAL A 685 -4.55 23.67 -8.94
CA VAL A 685 -5.24 24.38 -10.01
C VAL A 685 -6.71 24.00 -10.00
N GLN A 686 -7.58 25.01 -9.91
CA GLN A 686 -8.98 24.88 -10.27
C GLN A 686 -9.15 25.55 -11.63
N VAL A 687 -9.11 24.77 -12.71
CA VAL A 687 -9.46 25.28 -14.03
C VAL A 687 -10.98 25.41 -14.06
N GLU A 688 -11.52 26.58 -13.71
CA GLU A 688 -12.89 26.94 -14.06
C GLU A 688 -12.91 27.27 -15.56
N GLY A 689 -13.40 26.32 -16.39
CA GLY A 689 -13.93 26.64 -17.69
C GLY A 689 -12.99 26.63 -18.90
N VAL A 690 -12.13 25.63 -19.07
CA VAL A 690 -11.78 25.23 -20.44
C VAL A 690 -12.80 24.18 -20.89
N VAL A 691 -14.00 24.63 -21.25
CA VAL A 691 -14.96 23.86 -22.04
C VAL A 691 -14.54 23.98 -23.50
N GLY A 692 -13.48 23.28 -23.87
CA GLY A 692 -13.23 22.85 -25.24
C GLY A 692 -14.07 21.62 -25.51
N GLY A 693 -15.02 21.73 -26.46
CA GLY A 693 -16.06 20.76 -26.76
C GLY A 693 -15.59 19.30 -26.82
N GLY A 694 -16.17 18.50 -25.98
CA GLY A 694 -16.00 17.07 -25.92
C GLY A 694 -16.54 16.58 -24.60
N ARG A 695 -17.88 16.38 -24.51
CA ARG A 695 -18.48 15.63 -23.42
C ARG A 695 -18.04 14.17 -23.55
N ALA A 696 -16.95 13.82 -22.92
CA ALA A 696 -16.69 12.46 -22.45
C ALA A 696 -16.82 12.50 -20.93
N GLY A 697 -17.83 11.80 -20.42
CA GLY A 697 -18.18 11.79 -19.01
C GLY A 697 -17.07 11.20 -18.17
N LEU A 698 -16.35 12.06 -17.48
CA LEU A 698 -15.68 11.67 -16.25
C LEU A 698 -16.79 11.63 -15.19
N GLY A 699 -17.32 10.42 -14.97
CA GLY A 699 -18.14 10.14 -13.81
C GLY A 699 -17.40 10.62 -12.57
N GLY A 700 -18.01 11.58 -11.87
CA GLY A 700 -17.44 12.16 -10.69
C GLY A 700 -17.15 11.10 -9.65
N ILE A 701 -15.88 10.79 -9.46
CA ILE A 701 -15.40 10.08 -8.28
C ILE A 701 -15.61 11.05 -7.12
N ARG A 702 -16.75 10.94 -6.44
CA ARG A 702 -16.90 11.50 -5.10
C ARG A 702 -15.96 10.70 -4.20
N PRO A 703 -15.06 11.35 -3.45
CA PRO A 703 -14.35 10.63 -2.40
C PRO A 703 -15.42 10.22 -1.38
N HIS A 704 -15.70 8.94 -1.31
CA HIS A 704 -16.44 8.40 -0.17
C HIS A 704 -15.60 8.61 1.08
N LEU A 705 -16.16 9.41 1.97
CA LEU A 705 -15.72 9.66 3.34
C LEU A 705 -15.62 8.38 4.16
#